data_bcb7fa6ace601c5beef23af6f14d2e9c
#
_entry.id   bcb7fa6ace601c5beef23af6f14d2e9c
#
_cell.length_a   1.000
_cell.length_b   1.000
_cell.length_c   1.000
_cell.angle_alpha   90.00
_cell.angle_beta   90.00
_cell.angle_gamma   90.00
#
_symmetry.space_group_name_H-M   'P 1'
#
loop_
_entity.id
_entity.type
_entity.pdbx_description
1 polymer ?
#
loop_
_entity_poly.entity_id
_entity_poly.type
_entity_poly.pdbx_seq_one_letter_code
_entity_poly.pdbx_strand_id
1 'polypeptide(L)'
;MIYKSLLLLLLPRVLFAQTPWVDSTLDALSLEQQIGQLFMLAAYSNDDAREDALEETIRKYHAGGLIFFQGTPEKQALLTNRYQRAARVPLMIGMDAEGGVGWRLSGCIEYPANALLGAIREDGLVYRVGKSIGRHCRLLGIHVNFAPVADVNVNPLNPVIGIRSFGEEIDNVSRKAVAYADGLASRGVMAVAKHFPGHGDTDADSHLVLPRVNHPASRIDSIELYPFKHLFATGMPGVLVAHLDIPAYDPSRVPASLSPRIVTRLLRETLHFDGLCFTDAMNMKGVTRGRKKGEADLLALLAGNDVILFPEDVAASVREIKEALAKGLISEALIRERCRRILVAKEKYVLPYSTPIDTTRLRQRLNAPEEIALKQKIYEKAITLVKNDRFLLPLARLDTLRVASLNFGDRPAKTFEQALERYAPCAHFSLSREATAADVNRRVEQLAPYNCIILYNSAARNSAASQFGYSDRLPALVQKLRGKRVILCHPAAPHALQPYALLPLDAILLGYSHDPIAQDYLAQAIFGGIRVEGQLPASIGPAFPAGFGLTTSKTRLGYHQPELSGLNSVALQRIDSVCRVAIRRKAAPGCQVMVARNGFVVYNKAFGFHTYEKKRPNAPTDIYDVASLTKIMATLPAIMMLHDRRQIALDSTLACYLPDLRTTDKAPITIRELLLHMSGLKPAIAFFQHAVDPASLIGRLLSTRRTPANTRELRAGLYINPSFRYRDSTFSFKEQEHYRLVSPGFYIHERYADSIPILLRHSELSGHKRYAYSDIGFVFLQQAIEAITAQPLNAWVQRQLFHPLGADDTDFLPLQTLDLQRVVPASDDQVFRESLLHGHVHDPTAALLGGVSGNAGLFSTAEDLAKIMTLYLNHGTYGGQRYIDSATIALFTRAQLPPGQNRRGLGFDKPETRPGKPSPAGPSAPAASYGHGGFTGVFAWNDPDNQLTYIFLSNRTYPDEFNDKLNKENIRSQIQEIIYSALLPRLDEKTTSTTSPDDYRLSIIHCPLSQSLAYQ
;
A
#
# COMPACT_ATOMS: atom_id res chain seq x y z
N MET A 1 -82.01 -0.78 -0.31
CA MET A 1 -81.29 -1.73 -1.20
C MET A 1 -79.91 -1.93 -0.66
N ILE A 2 -79.65 -3.09 -0.13
CA ILE A 2 -78.47 -3.49 0.64
C ILE A 2 -77.46 -4.05 -0.30
N TYR A 3 -76.21 -3.50 -0.31
CA TYR A 3 -75.05 -4.22 -0.85
C TYR A 3 -74.11 -4.55 0.32
N LYS A 4 -74.05 -5.82 0.65
CA LYS A 4 -73.04 -6.41 1.52
C LYS A 4 -71.77 -6.63 0.70
N SER A 5 -70.72 -5.85 0.97
CA SER A 5 -69.36 -6.16 0.48
C SER A 5 -68.68 -7.14 1.43
N LEU A 6 -68.48 -8.34 0.94
CA LEU A 6 -67.69 -9.39 1.55
C LEU A 6 -66.19 -9.09 1.35
N LEU A 7 -65.49 -8.60 2.37
CA LEU A 7 -64.05 -8.40 2.33
C LEU A 7 -63.37 -9.75 2.63
N LEU A 8 -62.92 -10.41 1.58
CA LEU A 8 -62.06 -11.59 1.71
C LEU A 8 -60.66 -11.14 2.19
N LEU A 9 -60.31 -11.48 3.38
CA LEU A 9 -58.94 -11.42 3.89
C LEU A 9 -58.06 -12.39 3.13
N LEU A 10 -57.35 -11.90 2.12
CA LEU A 10 -56.23 -12.58 1.48
C LEU A 10 -54.98 -12.39 2.38
N LEU A 11 -54.78 -13.36 3.28
CA LEU A 11 -53.44 -13.59 3.86
C LEU A 11 -52.50 -13.97 2.71
N PRO A 12 -51.31 -13.35 2.56
CA PRO A 12 -50.33 -13.82 1.62
C PRO A 12 -49.76 -15.14 2.15
N ARG A 13 -50.32 -16.26 1.71
CA ARG A 13 -49.59 -17.52 1.70
C ARG A 13 -48.45 -17.33 0.74
N VAL A 14 -47.21 -17.18 1.24
CA VAL A 14 -46.01 -17.33 0.42
C VAL A 14 -46.05 -18.75 -0.13
N LEU A 15 -46.54 -18.91 -1.32
CA LEU A 15 -46.39 -20.12 -2.12
C LEU A 15 -44.88 -20.28 -2.34
N PHE A 16 -44.23 -21.19 -1.62
CA PHE A 16 -42.96 -21.75 -2.03
C PHE A 16 -43.20 -22.29 -3.43
N ALA A 17 -42.59 -21.65 -4.45
CA ALA A 17 -42.66 -22.14 -5.81
C ALA A 17 -42.22 -23.63 -5.77
N GLN A 18 -43.09 -24.51 -6.23
CA GLN A 18 -42.77 -25.92 -6.39
C GLN A 18 -41.67 -26.02 -7.45
N THR A 19 -40.47 -26.34 -7.03
CA THR A 19 -39.36 -26.55 -7.97
C THR A 19 -39.25 -28.05 -8.23
N PRO A 20 -39.29 -28.46 -9.51
CA PRO A 20 -39.32 -29.90 -9.86
C PRO A 20 -38.15 -30.68 -9.23
N TRP A 21 -36.97 -30.06 -9.09
CA TRP A 21 -35.80 -30.73 -8.55
C TRP A 21 -35.93 -30.98 -7.00
N VAL A 22 -36.40 -30.00 -6.24
CA VAL A 22 -36.61 -30.14 -4.79
C VAL A 22 -37.62 -31.25 -4.47
N ASP A 23 -38.76 -31.21 -5.14
CA ASP A 23 -39.85 -32.18 -4.86
C ASP A 23 -39.46 -33.61 -5.31
N SER A 24 -38.89 -33.75 -6.50
CA SER A 24 -38.42 -35.06 -7.00
C SER A 24 -37.28 -35.64 -6.15
N THR A 25 -36.35 -34.79 -5.70
CA THR A 25 -35.25 -35.24 -4.82
C THR A 25 -35.80 -35.67 -3.46
N LEU A 26 -36.69 -34.87 -2.86
CA LEU A 26 -37.26 -35.12 -1.57
C LEU A 26 -38.06 -36.42 -1.56
N ASP A 27 -38.84 -36.68 -2.60
CA ASP A 27 -39.63 -37.93 -2.76
C ASP A 27 -38.77 -39.18 -3.02
N ALA A 28 -37.60 -39.00 -3.64
CA ALA A 28 -36.64 -40.08 -3.86
C ALA A 28 -35.76 -40.42 -2.65
N LEU A 29 -35.82 -39.63 -1.58
CA LEU A 29 -35.06 -39.86 -0.35
C LEU A 29 -35.88 -40.65 0.67
N SER A 30 -35.33 -41.76 1.18
CA SER A 30 -35.89 -42.42 2.35
C SER A 30 -35.87 -41.51 3.60
N LEU A 31 -36.66 -41.77 4.59
CA LEU A 31 -36.69 -41.03 5.85
C LEU A 31 -35.29 -40.92 6.48
N GLU A 32 -34.51 -42.00 6.47
CA GLU A 32 -33.16 -42.05 7.02
C GLU A 32 -32.18 -41.13 6.22
N GLN A 33 -32.37 -41.07 4.91
CA GLN A 33 -31.62 -40.18 4.05
C GLN A 33 -32.02 -38.70 4.22
N GLN A 34 -33.32 -38.44 4.50
CA GLN A 34 -33.80 -37.10 4.84
C GLN A 34 -33.22 -36.65 6.18
N ILE A 35 -33.12 -37.53 7.19
CA ILE A 35 -32.45 -37.25 8.46
C ILE A 35 -30.98 -36.88 8.21
N GLY A 36 -30.28 -37.64 7.38
CA GLY A 36 -28.88 -37.36 7.02
C GLY A 36 -28.64 -35.96 6.41
N GLN A 37 -29.61 -35.45 5.62
CA GLN A 37 -29.50 -34.09 5.06
C GLN A 37 -29.46 -32.98 6.11
N LEU A 38 -29.91 -33.25 7.35
CA LEU A 38 -29.91 -32.26 8.41
C LEU A 38 -28.51 -31.99 8.99
N PHE A 39 -27.53 -32.85 8.70
CA PHE A 39 -26.19 -32.77 9.30
C PHE A 39 -25.15 -32.11 8.35
N MET A 40 -24.37 -31.17 8.88
CA MET A 40 -23.16 -30.62 8.26
C MET A 40 -21.95 -31.09 9.09
N LEU A 41 -21.13 -32.00 8.49
CA LEU A 41 -20.00 -32.66 9.18
C LEU A 41 -18.71 -31.84 9.07
N ALA A 42 -17.85 -31.96 10.08
CA ALA A 42 -16.53 -31.34 10.03
C ALA A 42 -15.59 -32.06 9.05
N ALA A 43 -14.86 -31.27 8.22
CA ALA A 43 -13.83 -31.75 7.31
C ALA A 43 -12.52 -30.99 7.52
N TYR A 44 -11.42 -31.71 7.47
CA TYR A 44 -10.08 -31.14 7.64
C TYR A 44 -9.24 -31.47 6.39
N SER A 45 -8.50 -30.51 5.88
CA SER A 45 -7.60 -30.73 4.75
C SER A 45 -6.12 -30.82 5.15
N ASN A 46 -5.86 -31.01 6.44
CA ASN A 46 -4.54 -31.28 7.03
C ASN A 46 -4.48 -32.59 7.85
N ASP A 47 -5.49 -33.47 7.70
CA ASP A 47 -5.59 -34.72 8.47
C ASP A 47 -6.00 -35.87 7.53
N ASP A 48 -5.00 -36.49 6.90
CA ASP A 48 -5.19 -37.56 5.91
C ASP A 48 -5.83 -38.82 6.54
N ALA A 49 -5.64 -39.05 7.84
CA ALA A 49 -6.15 -40.23 8.53
C ALA A 49 -7.70 -40.28 8.65
N ARG A 50 -8.35 -39.10 8.52
CA ARG A 50 -9.81 -38.98 8.61
C ARG A 50 -10.54 -38.99 7.28
N GLU A 51 -9.81 -38.93 6.16
CA GLU A 51 -10.43 -38.72 4.84
C GLU A 51 -11.36 -39.87 4.43
N ASP A 52 -10.89 -41.10 4.54
CA ASP A 52 -11.67 -42.30 4.17
C ASP A 52 -12.86 -42.52 5.10
N ALA A 53 -12.68 -42.34 6.41
CA ALA A 53 -13.75 -42.47 7.40
C ALA A 53 -14.84 -41.40 7.18
N LEU A 54 -14.48 -40.17 6.78
CA LEU A 54 -15.47 -39.15 6.46
C LEU A 54 -16.22 -39.48 5.18
N GLU A 55 -15.54 -39.97 4.13
CA GLU A 55 -16.22 -40.43 2.91
C GLU A 55 -17.19 -41.59 3.18
N GLU A 56 -16.80 -42.56 4.00
CA GLU A 56 -17.69 -43.65 4.42
C GLU A 56 -18.94 -43.10 5.20
N THR A 57 -18.71 -42.13 6.10
CA THR A 57 -19.79 -41.47 6.84
C THR A 57 -20.75 -40.72 5.92
N ILE A 58 -20.24 -40.01 4.92
CA ILE A 58 -21.05 -39.33 3.90
C ILE A 58 -21.92 -40.33 3.14
N ARG A 59 -21.36 -41.46 2.69
CA ARG A 59 -22.10 -42.52 1.97
C ARG A 59 -23.14 -43.18 2.85
N LYS A 60 -22.78 -43.50 4.08
CA LYS A 60 -23.65 -44.26 5.02
C LYS A 60 -24.84 -43.44 5.52
N TYR A 61 -24.61 -42.19 5.91
CA TYR A 61 -25.62 -41.33 6.53
C TYR A 61 -26.24 -40.31 5.58
N HIS A 62 -25.75 -40.20 4.34
CA HIS A 62 -26.22 -39.25 3.34
C HIS A 62 -26.15 -37.79 3.84
N ALA A 63 -25.04 -37.39 4.44
CA ALA A 63 -24.85 -36.09 5.04
C ALA A 63 -25.25 -34.94 4.10
N GLY A 64 -25.88 -33.90 4.65
CA GLY A 64 -26.34 -32.72 3.90
C GLY A 64 -25.22 -31.76 3.49
N GLY A 65 -24.16 -31.69 4.28
CA GLY A 65 -23.08 -30.78 4.03
C GLY A 65 -21.78 -31.07 4.79
N LEU A 66 -20.76 -30.29 4.49
CA LEU A 66 -19.46 -30.31 5.17
C LEU A 66 -19.05 -28.88 5.53
N ILE A 67 -18.44 -28.71 6.71
CA ILE A 67 -17.73 -27.49 7.07
C ILE A 67 -16.22 -27.76 7.10
N PHE A 68 -15.44 -27.04 6.26
CA PHE A 68 -14.00 -27.18 6.23
C PHE A 68 -13.29 -26.29 7.24
N PHE A 69 -12.28 -26.87 7.89
CA PHE A 69 -11.36 -26.19 8.80
C PHE A 69 -9.96 -26.05 8.17
N GLN A 70 -8.88 -26.27 8.97
CA GLN A 70 -7.50 -25.99 8.58
C GLN A 70 -6.98 -26.87 7.43
N GLY A 71 -6.04 -26.31 6.64
CA GLY A 71 -5.31 -27.03 5.60
C GLY A 71 -4.72 -26.15 4.51
N THR A 72 -4.71 -26.67 3.28
CA THR A 72 -4.27 -25.92 2.08
C THR A 72 -5.39 -25.81 1.06
N PRO A 73 -5.40 -24.77 0.20
CA PRO A 73 -6.48 -24.61 -0.77
C PRO A 73 -6.52 -25.74 -1.81
N GLU A 74 -5.37 -26.27 -2.21
CA GLU A 74 -5.28 -27.36 -3.16
C GLU A 74 -5.88 -28.66 -2.61
N LYS A 75 -5.52 -29.00 -1.36
CA LYS A 75 -6.03 -30.21 -0.70
C LYS A 75 -7.53 -30.11 -0.41
N GLN A 76 -7.99 -28.94 0.08
CA GLN A 76 -9.41 -28.67 0.30
C GLN A 76 -10.22 -28.85 -1.00
N ALA A 77 -9.74 -28.30 -2.12
CA ALA A 77 -10.41 -28.41 -3.43
C ALA A 77 -10.49 -29.88 -3.92
N LEU A 78 -9.39 -30.63 -3.79
CA LEU A 78 -9.36 -32.06 -4.12
C LEU A 78 -10.34 -32.89 -3.28
N LEU A 79 -10.35 -32.65 -1.95
CA LEU A 79 -11.29 -33.33 -1.05
C LEU A 79 -12.74 -32.96 -1.33
N THR A 80 -13.01 -31.69 -1.62
CA THR A 80 -14.36 -31.27 -2.02
C THR A 80 -14.81 -32.03 -3.27
N ASN A 81 -13.96 -32.11 -4.31
CA ASN A 81 -14.27 -32.88 -5.51
C ASN A 81 -14.47 -34.38 -5.23
N ARG A 82 -13.70 -34.96 -4.30
CA ARG A 82 -13.82 -36.36 -3.87
C ARG A 82 -15.15 -36.61 -3.18
N TYR A 83 -15.49 -35.80 -2.16
CA TYR A 83 -16.69 -35.98 -1.35
C TYR A 83 -17.97 -35.64 -2.12
N GLN A 84 -17.95 -34.71 -3.03
CA GLN A 84 -19.08 -34.44 -3.92
C GLN A 84 -19.42 -35.66 -4.82
N ARG A 85 -18.41 -36.43 -5.28
CA ARG A 85 -18.64 -37.68 -6.02
C ARG A 85 -19.20 -38.81 -5.15
N ALA A 86 -18.89 -38.81 -3.87
CA ALA A 86 -19.38 -39.82 -2.90
C ALA A 86 -20.83 -39.58 -2.48
N ALA A 87 -21.31 -38.35 -2.54
CA ALA A 87 -22.62 -37.94 -2.05
C ALA A 87 -23.70 -38.22 -3.09
N ARG A 88 -24.86 -38.72 -2.61
CA ARG A 88 -26.06 -38.95 -3.43
C ARG A 88 -26.74 -37.62 -3.82
N VAL A 89 -26.85 -36.70 -2.87
CA VAL A 89 -27.33 -35.32 -3.07
C VAL A 89 -26.13 -34.39 -2.94
N PRO A 90 -25.91 -33.40 -3.83
CA PRO A 90 -24.77 -32.52 -3.72
C PRO A 90 -24.60 -31.90 -2.34
N LEU A 91 -23.39 -32.00 -1.79
CA LEU A 91 -23.06 -31.49 -0.46
C LEU A 91 -23.04 -29.95 -0.44
N MET A 92 -23.65 -29.40 0.60
CA MET A 92 -23.49 -27.99 0.93
C MET A 92 -22.14 -27.80 1.65
N ILE A 93 -21.18 -27.12 1.03
CA ILE A 93 -19.84 -26.89 1.59
C ILE A 93 -19.81 -25.54 2.28
N GLY A 94 -19.44 -25.51 3.55
CA GLY A 94 -19.33 -24.32 4.39
C GLY A 94 -17.92 -24.08 4.90
N MET A 95 -17.64 -22.84 5.33
CA MET A 95 -16.41 -22.44 6.00
C MET A 95 -16.66 -21.21 6.88
N ASP A 96 -15.95 -21.13 8.02
CA ASP A 96 -15.80 -19.89 8.80
C ASP A 96 -14.69 -19.03 8.19
N ALA A 97 -15.04 -18.22 7.22
CA ALA A 97 -14.11 -17.35 6.51
C ALA A 97 -14.39 -15.86 6.79
N GLU A 98 -14.44 -15.47 8.07
CA GLU A 98 -14.73 -14.08 8.52
C GLU A 98 -13.74 -13.08 7.94
N GLY A 99 -12.43 -13.36 8.03
CA GLY A 99 -11.35 -12.61 7.37
C GLY A 99 -10.91 -13.24 6.06
N GLY A 100 -11.79 -14.02 5.40
CA GLY A 100 -11.49 -14.73 4.17
C GLY A 100 -10.94 -16.14 4.40
N VAL A 101 -10.78 -16.87 3.29
CA VAL A 101 -10.34 -18.27 3.32
C VAL A 101 -8.95 -18.47 3.92
N GLY A 102 -8.12 -17.41 3.94
CA GLY A 102 -6.79 -17.42 4.56
C GLY A 102 -6.80 -17.67 6.06
N TRP A 103 -7.92 -17.45 6.77
CA TRP A 103 -8.07 -17.80 8.18
C TRP A 103 -8.03 -19.32 8.40
N ARG A 104 -8.37 -20.12 7.39
CA ARG A 104 -8.44 -21.59 7.45
C ARG A 104 -7.38 -22.25 6.58
N LEU A 105 -7.04 -21.63 5.45
CA LEU A 105 -6.20 -22.28 4.44
C LEU A 105 -4.88 -21.50 4.25
N SER A 106 -3.78 -22.16 4.56
CA SER A 106 -2.44 -21.57 4.50
C SER A 106 -2.05 -21.15 3.08
N GLY A 107 -1.39 -19.99 2.97
CA GLY A 107 -0.91 -19.44 1.69
C GLY A 107 -2.00 -18.77 0.86
N CYS A 108 -3.17 -18.50 1.42
CA CYS A 108 -4.20 -17.62 0.86
C CYS A 108 -4.15 -16.25 1.52
N ILE A 109 -4.62 -15.24 0.81
CA ILE A 109 -4.77 -13.90 1.37
C ILE A 109 -5.74 -13.92 2.55
N GLU A 110 -5.34 -13.22 3.60
CA GLU A 110 -6.12 -13.01 4.81
C GLU A 110 -6.47 -11.53 4.91
N TYR A 111 -7.76 -11.23 5.04
CA TYR A 111 -8.25 -9.89 5.36
C TYR A 111 -8.20 -9.66 6.87
N PRO A 112 -8.06 -8.39 7.31
CA PRO A 112 -8.01 -8.08 8.74
C PRO A 112 -9.31 -8.41 9.44
N ALA A 113 -9.25 -8.50 10.78
CA ALA A 113 -10.41 -8.67 11.62
C ALA A 113 -11.43 -7.53 11.50
N ASN A 114 -12.69 -7.80 11.78
CA ASN A 114 -13.80 -6.87 11.57
C ASN A 114 -13.68 -5.54 12.34
N ALA A 115 -12.98 -5.51 13.49
CA ALA A 115 -12.72 -4.26 14.21
C ALA A 115 -11.95 -3.23 13.36
N LEU A 116 -11.01 -3.68 12.51
CA LEU A 116 -10.35 -2.81 11.54
C LEU A 116 -11.32 -2.36 10.44
N LEU A 117 -12.18 -3.25 9.94
CA LEU A 117 -13.21 -2.90 8.96
C LEU A 117 -14.23 -1.90 9.53
N GLY A 118 -14.55 -2.03 10.83
CA GLY A 118 -15.39 -1.09 11.55
C GLY A 118 -14.82 0.32 11.67
N ALA A 119 -13.49 0.47 11.57
CA ALA A 119 -12.81 1.76 11.56
C ALA A 119 -12.91 2.52 10.23
N ILE A 120 -13.32 1.85 9.16
CA ILE A 120 -13.42 2.44 7.81
C ILE A 120 -14.75 3.21 7.69
N ARG A 121 -14.72 4.44 7.17
CA ARG A 121 -15.95 5.24 6.96
C ARG A 121 -16.81 4.72 5.81
N GLU A 122 -16.19 4.19 4.75
CA GLU A 122 -16.84 3.79 3.50
C GLU A 122 -17.35 2.34 3.55
N ASP A 123 -18.66 2.11 3.68
CA ASP A 123 -19.26 0.77 3.69
C ASP A 123 -19.01 0.00 2.38
N GLY A 124 -18.87 0.71 1.25
CA GLY A 124 -18.53 0.11 -0.04
C GLY A 124 -17.21 -0.67 -0.08
N LEU A 125 -16.24 -0.34 0.79
CA LEU A 125 -15.02 -1.14 0.94
C LEU A 125 -15.30 -2.47 1.63
N VAL A 126 -16.20 -2.50 2.62
CA VAL A 126 -16.60 -3.74 3.30
C VAL A 126 -17.39 -4.64 2.36
N TYR A 127 -18.27 -4.07 1.51
CA TYR A 127 -18.90 -4.79 0.40
C TYR A 127 -17.85 -5.44 -0.52
N ARG A 128 -16.80 -4.71 -0.92
CA ARG A 128 -15.72 -5.25 -1.74
C ARG A 128 -14.96 -6.39 -1.06
N VAL A 129 -14.79 -6.36 0.26
CA VAL A 129 -14.21 -7.46 1.05
C VAL A 129 -15.11 -8.69 0.97
N GLY A 130 -16.40 -8.55 1.26
CA GLY A 130 -17.38 -9.63 1.14
C GLY A 130 -17.42 -10.22 -0.28
N LYS A 131 -17.36 -9.36 -1.31
CA LYS A 131 -17.33 -9.77 -2.72
C LYS A 131 -16.05 -10.56 -3.08
N SER A 132 -14.89 -10.13 -2.57
CA SER A 132 -13.62 -10.84 -2.73
C SER A 132 -13.65 -12.21 -2.03
N ILE A 133 -14.07 -12.25 -0.78
CA ILE A 133 -14.24 -13.52 -0.02
C ILE A 133 -15.21 -14.44 -0.75
N GLY A 134 -16.34 -13.93 -1.24
CA GLY A 134 -17.28 -14.69 -2.05
C GLY A 134 -16.66 -15.29 -3.32
N ARG A 135 -15.79 -14.52 -4.00
CA ARG A 135 -15.01 -15.04 -5.14
C ARG A 135 -14.07 -16.18 -4.71
N HIS A 136 -13.37 -16.05 -3.59
CA HIS A 136 -12.49 -17.10 -3.08
C HIS A 136 -13.29 -18.34 -2.69
N CYS A 137 -14.44 -18.19 -2.03
CA CYS A 137 -15.35 -19.29 -1.73
C CYS A 137 -15.74 -20.05 -3.01
N ARG A 138 -16.10 -19.35 -4.08
CA ARG A 138 -16.45 -19.98 -5.36
C ARG A 138 -15.31 -20.73 -6.03
N LEU A 139 -14.09 -20.18 -5.96
CA LEU A 139 -12.89 -20.84 -6.48
C LEU A 139 -12.59 -22.17 -5.73
N LEU A 140 -13.06 -22.32 -4.52
CA LEU A 140 -12.85 -23.47 -3.65
C LEU A 140 -14.10 -24.36 -3.48
N GLY A 141 -15.18 -24.08 -4.24
CA GLY A 141 -16.44 -24.82 -4.15
C GLY A 141 -17.14 -24.65 -2.81
N ILE A 142 -16.91 -23.55 -2.10
CA ILE A 142 -17.59 -23.21 -0.85
C ILE A 142 -18.89 -22.47 -1.18
N HIS A 143 -20.00 -22.96 -0.64
CA HIS A 143 -21.35 -22.48 -0.90
C HIS A 143 -21.87 -21.58 0.20
N VAL A 144 -21.41 -21.80 1.46
CA VAL A 144 -21.84 -21.11 2.67
C VAL A 144 -20.63 -20.52 3.39
N ASN A 145 -20.67 -19.22 3.68
CA ASN A 145 -19.73 -18.60 4.60
C ASN A 145 -20.46 -18.26 5.91
N PHE A 146 -19.97 -18.79 7.05
CA PHE A 146 -20.48 -18.46 8.38
C PHE A 146 -19.96 -17.08 8.80
N ALA A 147 -20.44 -16.07 8.11
CA ALA A 147 -20.21 -14.64 8.25
C ALA A 147 -21.36 -13.86 7.56
N PRO A 148 -21.63 -12.61 7.97
CA PRO A 148 -20.90 -11.74 8.87
C PRO A 148 -21.15 -12.02 10.36
N VAL A 149 -20.20 -11.55 11.20
CA VAL A 149 -20.43 -11.41 12.65
C VAL A 149 -21.28 -10.16 12.86
N ALA A 150 -22.45 -10.33 13.47
CA ALA A 150 -23.42 -9.28 13.76
C ALA A 150 -23.44 -8.86 15.23
N ASP A 151 -22.56 -9.45 16.05
CA ASP A 151 -22.45 -9.15 17.48
C ASP A 151 -21.94 -7.72 17.71
N VAL A 152 -22.62 -6.98 18.60
CA VAL A 152 -22.22 -5.63 19.05
C VAL A 152 -21.30 -5.78 20.27
N ASN A 153 -20.01 -5.45 20.12
CA ASN A 153 -19.02 -5.69 21.18
C ASN A 153 -19.02 -4.56 22.23
N VAL A 154 -20.04 -4.52 23.08
CA VAL A 154 -20.15 -3.52 24.15
C VAL A 154 -19.32 -3.88 25.39
N ASN A 155 -18.87 -5.12 25.53
CA ASN A 155 -18.01 -5.57 26.61
C ASN A 155 -16.54 -5.66 26.16
N PRO A 156 -15.66 -4.74 26.58
CA PRO A 156 -14.25 -4.77 26.20
C PRO A 156 -13.48 -6.02 26.69
N LEU A 157 -14.02 -6.73 27.70
CA LEU A 157 -13.43 -7.94 28.25
C LEU A 157 -13.92 -9.23 27.59
N ASN A 158 -14.80 -9.14 26.60
CA ASN A 158 -15.34 -10.30 25.88
C ASN A 158 -14.20 -11.15 25.28
N PRO A 159 -14.07 -12.44 25.70
CA PRO A 159 -12.95 -13.28 25.26
C PRO A 159 -13.14 -13.90 23.87
N VAL A 160 -14.36 -13.89 23.32
CA VAL A 160 -14.74 -14.60 22.09
C VAL A 160 -14.95 -13.64 20.91
N ILE A 161 -15.70 -12.58 21.11
CA ILE A 161 -16.07 -11.64 20.05
C ILE A 161 -14.97 -10.60 19.82
N GLY A 162 -14.72 -9.70 20.77
CA GLY A 162 -13.62 -8.74 20.70
C GLY A 162 -13.43 -8.13 19.31
N ILE A 163 -12.26 -8.35 18.71
CA ILE A 163 -11.92 -7.84 17.38
C ILE A 163 -12.70 -8.48 16.21
N ARG A 164 -13.46 -9.54 16.44
CA ARG A 164 -14.33 -10.17 15.42
C ARG A 164 -15.59 -9.32 15.15
N SER A 165 -16.01 -8.46 16.08
CA SER A 165 -17.08 -7.48 15.86
C SER A 165 -16.60 -6.30 15.02
N PHE A 166 -17.53 -5.66 14.28
CA PHE A 166 -17.29 -4.36 13.63
C PHE A 166 -17.22 -3.17 14.60
N GLY A 167 -17.56 -3.39 15.90
CA GLY A 167 -17.46 -2.39 16.95
C GLY A 167 -18.56 -2.44 17.99
N GLU A 168 -18.75 -1.34 18.71
CA GLU A 168 -19.77 -1.19 19.76
C GLU A 168 -20.99 -0.37 19.34
N GLU A 169 -20.91 0.36 18.21
CA GLU A 169 -22.01 1.17 17.70
C GLU A 169 -22.95 0.34 16.83
N ILE A 170 -24.21 0.21 17.26
CA ILE A 170 -25.21 -0.66 16.63
C ILE A 170 -25.42 -0.37 15.15
N ASP A 171 -25.45 0.90 14.76
CA ASP A 171 -25.65 1.32 13.37
C ASP A 171 -24.43 0.98 12.50
N ASN A 172 -23.21 1.20 13.03
CA ASN A 172 -21.99 0.84 12.33
C ASN A 172 -21.88 -0.66 12.11
N VAL A 173 -22.13 -1.47 13.16
CA VAL A 173 -22.15 -2.93 13.07
C VAL A 173 -23.17 -3.40 12.03
N SER A 174 -24.40 -2.86 12.08
CA SER A 174 -25.49 -3.21 11.16
C SER A 174 -25.13 -2.93 9.69
N ARG A 175 -24.70 -1.70 9.37
CA ARG A 175 -24.33 -1.31 8.00
C ARG A 175 -23.16 -2.14 7.47
N LYS A 176 -22.12 -2.36 8.28
CA LYS A 176 -20.95 -3.16 7.89
C LYS A 176 -21.33 -4.62 7.66
N ALA A 177 -22.14 -5.19 8.52
CA ALA A 177 -22.61 -6.58 8.38
C ALA A 177 -23.46 -6.76 7.12
N VAL A 178 -24.39 -5.83 6.84
CA VAL A 178 -25.18 -5.84 5.59
C VAL A 178 -24.26 -5.72 4.37
N ALA A 179 -23.33 -4.74 4.33
CA ALA A 179 -22.42 -4.56 3.20
C ALA A 179 -21.56 -5.81 2.95
N TYR A 180 -21.09 -6.45 4.02
CA TYR A 180 -20.31 -7.70 3.91
C TYR A 180 -21.17 -8.84 3.33
N ALA A 181 -22.41 -9.02 3.84
CA ALA A 181 -23.33 -10.05 3.37
C ALA A 181 -23.70 -9.85 1.90
N ASP A 182 -24.01 -8.62 1.49
CA ASP A 182 -24.31 -8.26 0.08
C ASP A 182 -23.13 -8.56 -0.83
N GLY A 183 -21.91 -8.32 -0.35
CA GLY A 183 -20.68 -8.69 -1.05
C GLY A 183 -20.61 -10.19 -1.33
N LEU A 184 -20.87 -11.05 -0.34
CA LEU A 184 -20.94 -12.52 -0.49
C LEU A 184 -22.05 -12.91 -1.47
N ALA A 185 -23.25 -12.35 -1.27
CA ALA A 185 -24.43 -12.63 -2.07
C ALA A 185 -24.21 -12.29 -3.56
N SER A 186 -23.48 -11.21 -3.87
CA SER A 186 -23.12 -10.81 -5.25
C SER A 186 -22.30 -11.88 -6.00
N ARG A 187 -21.75 -12.86 -5.27
CA ARG A 187 -21.03 -14.02 -5.81
C ARG A 187 -21.79 -15.33 -5.65
N GLY A 188 -23.06 -15.26 -5.26
CA GLY A 188 -23.89 -16.43 -5.05
C GLY A 188 -23.49 -17.27 -3.84
N VAL A 189 -22.73 -16.75 -2.88
CA VAL A 189 -22.38 -17.43 -1.64
C VAL A 189 -23.43 -17.09 -0.58
N MET A 190 -23.93 -18.11 0.13
CA MET A 190 -24.85 -17.94 1.24
C MET A 190 -24.11 -17.33 2.42
N ALA A 191 -24.51 -16.12 2.81
CA ALA A 191 -24.07 -15.50 4.06
C ALA A 191 -24.88 -16.05 5.24
N VAL A 192 -24.22 -16.22 6.40
CA VAL A 192 -24.87 -16.71 7.63
C VAL A 192 -24.52 -15.74 8.76
N ALA A 193 -25.51 -14.95 9.21
CA ALA A 193 -25.34 -14.01 10.31
C ALA A 193 -25.13 -14.74 11.64
N LYS A 194 -24.17 -14.26 12.47
CA LYS A 194 -23.84 -14.88 13.75
C LYS A 194 -23.41 -13.86 14.78
N HIS A 195 -23.60 -14.15 16.06
CA HIS A 195 -24.08 -15.34 16.73
C HIS A 195 -25.42 -15.05 17.40
N PHE A 196 -26.53 -15.41 16.78
CA PHE A 196 -27.87 -15.09 17.26
C PHE A 196 -28.15 -15.70 18.67
N PRO A 197 -28.77 -14.97 19.62
CA PRO A 197 -29.33 -13.63 19.50
C PRO A 197 -28.39 -12.48 19.87
N GLY A 198 -27.08 -12.71 19.98
CA GLY A 198 -26.04 -11.70 20.25
C GLY A 198 -25.09 -12.16 21.35
N HIS A 199 -23.81 -12.27 21.03
CA HIS A 199 -22.73 -12.76 21.90
C HIS A 199 -21.79 -11.63 22.35
N GLY A 200 -22.07 -10.35 21.98
CA GLY A 200 -21.15 -9.24 22.16
C GLY A 200 -20.95 -8.77 23.61
N ASP A 201 -21.88 -9.09 24.52
CA ASP A 201 -21.84 -8.71 25.93
C ASP A 201 -21.70 -9.91 26.87
N THR A 202 -20.81 -10.84 26.56
CA THR A 202 -20.50 -11.97 27.41
C THR A 202 -19.08 -11.87 27.97
N ASP A 203 -18.86 -12.49 29.14
CA ASP A 203 -17.59 -12.52 29.88
C ASP A 203 -16.94 -13.91 29.94
N ALA A 204 -17.55 -14.92 29.31
CA ALA A 204 -17.11 -16.31 29.33
C ALA A 204 -16.98 -16.89 27.91
N ASP A 205 -16.11 -17.89 27.76
CA ASP A 205 -15.88 -18.60 26.50
C ASP A 205 -16.90 -19.74 26.31
N SER A 206 -17.74 -19.63 25.27
CA SER A 206 -18.76 -20.60 24.89
C SER A 206 -18.21 -21.98 24.51
N HIS A 207 -16.92 -22.09 24.15
CA HIS A 207 -16.25 -23.37 23.91
C HIS A 207 -16.05 -24.18 25.22
N LEU A 208 -15.98 -23.51 26.37
CA LEU A 208 -15.65 -24.10 27.65
C LEU A 208 -16.82 -24.20 28.60
N VAL A 209 -17.69 -23.18 28.61
CA VAL A 209 -18.86 -23.05 29.51
C VAL A 209 -20.03 -22.47 28.74
N LEU A 210 -21.21 -22.43 29.35
CA LEU A 210 -22.39 -21.75 28.79
C LEU A 210 -22.38 -20.28 29.23
N PRO A 211 -22.05 -19.31 28.33
CA PRO A 211 -22.05 -17.88 28.67
C PRO A 211 -23.49 -17.40 28.89
N ARG A 212 -23.62 -16.38 29.75
CA ARG A 212 -24.91 -15.80 30.08
C ARG A 212 -25.02 -14.35 29.69
N VAL A 213 -26.14 -14.00 29.04
CA VAL A 213 -26.51 -12.60 28.76
C VAL A 213 -27.63 -12.20 29.71
N ASN A 214 -27.26 -11.51 30.77
CA ASN A 214 -28.17 -11.21 31.88
C ASN A 214 -28.76 -9.80 31.80
N HIS A 215 -29.45 -9.50 30.68
CA HIS A 215 -30.08 -8.20 30.45
C HIS A 215 -31.61 -8.37 30.29
N PRO A 216 -32.41 -7.31 30.54
CA PRO A 216 -33.83 -7.34 30.24
C PRO A 216 -34.08 -7.42 28.72
N ALA A 217 -35.21 -7.99 28.33
CA ALA A 217 -35.56 -8.19 26.91
C ALA A 217 -35.49 -6.89 26.10
N SER A 218 -35.91 -5.75 26.67
CA SER A 218 -35.84 -4.43 26.00
C SER A 218 -34.42 -4.03 25.62
N ARG A 219 -33.43 -4.31 26.49
CA ARG A 219 -32.01 -4.02 26.22
C ARG A 219 -31.48 -4.97 25.14
N ILE A 220 -31.77 -6.26 25.21
CA ILE A 220 -31.38 -7.24 24.19
C ILE A 220 -32.01 -6.87 22.83
N ASP A 221 -33.28 -6.45 22.86
CA ASP A 221 -34.00 -6.02 21.64
C ASP A 221 -33.37 -4.80 20.96
N SER A 222 -32.90 -3.82 21.75
CA SER A 222 -32.35 -2.56 21.25
C SER A 222 -30.88 -2.61 20.88
N ILE A 223 -30.12 -3.61 21.35
CA ILE A 223 -28.68 -3.68 21.09
C ILE A 223 -28.29 -5.00 20.40
N GLU A 224 -28.46 -6.14 21.09
CA GLU A 224 -28.00 -7.44 20.56
C GLU A 224 -28.78 -7.85 19.30
N LEU A 225 -30.11 -7.69 19.30
CA LEU A 225 -30.97 -8.04 18.16
C LEU A 225 -31.02 -6.99 17.06
N TYR A 226 -30.56 -5.76 17.32
CA TYR A 226 -30.67 -4.67 16.37
C TYR A 226 -29.98 -4.98 15.02
N PRO A 227 -28.72 -5.45 14.94
CA PRO A 227 -28.10 -5.80 13.67
C PRO A 227 -28.77 -6.98 12.96
N PHE A 228 -29.28 -7.96 13.70
CA PHE A 228 -29.99 -9.09 13.11
C PHE A 228 -31.30 -8.65 12.45
N LYS A 229 -32.08 -7.76 13.08
CA LYS A 229 -33.27 -7.17 12.47
C LYS A 229 -32.98 -6.50 11.15
N HIS A 230 -31.88 -5.73 11.07
CA HIS A 230 -31.44 -5.07 9.85
C HIS A 230 -31.05 -6.08 8.76
N LEU A 231 -30.27 -7.11 9.11
CA LEU A 231 -29.88 -8.17 8.20
C LEU A 231 -31.10 -8.97 7.70
N PHE A 232 -32.05 -9.29 8.57
CA PHE A 232 -33.27 -10.01 8.16
C PHE A 232 -34.15 -9.19 7.22
N ALA A 233 -34.23 -7.90 7.42
CA ALA A 233 -34.94 -6.96 6.52
C ALA A 233 -34.32 -6.93 5.11
N THR A 234 -33.03 -7.24 4.93
CA THR A 234 -32.38 -7.36 3.60
C THR A 234 -32.54 -8.76 2.97
N GLY A 235 -33.29 -9.68 3.61
CA GLY A 235 -33.48 -11.04 3.10
C GLY A 235 -32.30 -11.97 3.38
N MET A 236 -31.66 -11.85 4.55
CA MET A 236 -30.54 -12.70 4.97
C MET A 236 -30.87 -14.18 4.85
N PRO A 237 -30.07 -14.97 4.10
CA PRO A 237 -30.43 -16.36 3.79
C PRO A 237 -30.13 -17.36 4.88
N GLY A 238 -29.26 -17.03 5.85
CA GLY A 238 -28.86 -17.92 6.93
C GLY A 238 -28.61 -17.20 8.25
N VAL A 239 -28.85 -17.89 9.37
CA VAL A 239 -28.49 -17.45 10.71
C VAL A 239 -27.91 -18.62 11.50
N LEU A 240 -26.86 -18.33 12.32
CA LEU A 240 -26.28 -19.31 13.26
C LEU A 240 -26.67 -18.93 14.67
N VAL A 241 -27.31 -19.89 15.36
CA VAL A 241 -27.78 -19.74 16.75
C VAL A 241 -26.71 -20.22 17.72
N ALA A 242 -26.27 -19.33 18.56
CA ALA A 242 -25.22 -19.57 19.55
C ALA A 242 -25.67 -20.44 20.74
N HIS A 243 -24.69 -20.96 21.48
CA HIS A 243 -24.91 -21.63 22.75
C HIS A 243 -24.81 -20.61 23.90
N LEU A 244 -25.91 -19.87 24.16
CA LEU A 244 -26.00 -18.81 25.18
C LEU A 244 -27.18 -19.07 26.14
N ASP A 245 -26.99 -18.75 27.42
CA ASP A 245 -28.09 -18.68 28.41
C ASP A 245 -28.68 -17.25 28.37
N ILE A 246 -29.94 -17.12 27.96
CA ILE A 246 -30.67 -15.85 27.81
C ILE A 246 -31.92 -15.84 28.66
N PRO A 247 -31.83 -15.60 29.98
CA PRO A 247 -32.96 -15.72 30.91
C PRO A 247 -34.18 -14.85 30.58
N ALA A 248 -33.93 -13.69 29.89
CA ALA A 248 -35.02 -12.79 29.50
C ALA A 248 -36.00 -13.41 28.48
N TYR A 249 -35.55 -14.39 27.68
CA TYR A 249 -36.39 -15.11 26.72
C TYR A 249 -36.66 -16.55 27.13
N ASP A 250 -35.69 -17.21 27.81
CA ASP A 250 -35.89 -18.57 28.34
C ASP A 250 -35.24 -18.72 29.74
N PRO A 251 -36.06 -18.71 30.84
CA PRO A 251 -35.53 -18.83 32.19
C PRO A 251 -35.04 -20.23 32.57
N SER A 252 -35.20 -21.22 31.69
CA SER A 252 -34.89 -22.64 32.00
C SER A 252 -33.41 -22.98 31.97
N ARG A 253 -32.50 -22.02 31.65
CA ARG A 253 -31.05 -22.19 31.48
C ARG A 253 -30.68 -23.19 30.40
N VAL A 254 -31.52 -23.35 29.38
CA VAL A 254 -31.24 -24.13 28.19
C VAL A 254 -30.44 -23.22 27.19
N PRO A 255 -29.40 -23.77 26.54
CA PRO A 255 -28.70 -22.99 25.48
C PRO A 255 -29.68 -22.51 24.41
N ALA A 256 -29.49 -21.27 23.93
CA ALA A 256 -30.36 -20.63 22.94
C ALA A 256 -30.60 -21.51 21.71
N SER A 257 -29.58 -22.24 21.24
CA SER A 257 -29.69 -23.21 20.13
C SER A 257 -30.59 -24.41 20.43
N LEU A 258 -30.87 -24.75 21.72
CA LEU A 258 -31.73 -25.84 22.16
C LEU A 258 -33.10 -25.36 22.66
N SER A 259 -33.35 -24.02 22.64
CA SER A 259 -34.57 -23.42 23.20
C SER A 259 -35.62 -23.16 22.11
N PRO A 260 -36.80 -23.85 22.14
CA PRO A 260 -37.93 -23.51 21.27
C PRO A 260 -38.44 -22.07 21.46
N ARG A 261 -38.25 -21.49 22.65
CA ARG A 261 -38.65 -20.10 22.94
C ARG A 261 -37.77 -19.12 22.14
N ILE A 262 -36.50 -19.47 21.91
CA ILE A 262 -35.55 -18.60 21.19
C ILE A 262 -35.58 -18.90 19.69
N VAL A 263 -35.45 -20.18 19.27
CA VAL A 263 -35.38 -20.53 17.86
C VAL A 263 -36.75 -20.43 17.17
N THR A 264 -37.77 -21.06 17.74
CA THR A 264 -39.10 -21.02 17.11
C THR A 264 -39.81 -19.71 17.41
N ARG A 265 -40.01 -19.35 18.70
CA ARG A 265 -40.86 -18.21 19.04
C ARG A 265 -40.22 -16.86 18.75
N LEU A 266 -38.95 -16.62 19.20
CA LEU A 266 -38.32 -15.32 18.97
C LEU A 266 -37.87 -15.20 17.52
N LEU A 267 -37.03 -16.14 17.00
CA LEU A 267 -36.44 -16.00 15.68
C LEU A 267 -37.45 -16.16 14.55
N ARG A 268 -38.26 -17.24 14.57
CA ARG A 268 -39.18 -17.54 13.47
C ARG A 268 -40.49 -16.73 13.55
N GLU A 269 -41.14 -16.72 14.72
CA GLU A 269 -42.49 -16.15 14.85
C GLU A 269 -42.44 -14.63 15.10
N THR A 270 -41.56 -14.13 15.99
CA THR A 270 -41.50 -12.73 16.36
C THR A 270 -40.68 -11.91 15.37
N LEU A 271 -39.49 -12.39 14.96
CA LEU A 271 -38.59 -11.71 14.03
C LEU A 271 -38.83 -12.10 12.57
N HIS A 272 -39.76 -13.03 12.29
CA HIS A 272 -40.15 -13.49 10.95
C HIS A 272 -38.99 -13.95 10.05
N PHE A 273 -37.97 -14.59 10.62
CA PHE A 273 -36.82 -15.08 9.85
C PHE A 273 -37.16 -16.36 9.09
N ASP A 274 -37.12 -16.31 7.76
CA ASP A 274 -37.48 -17.44 6.88
C ASP A 274 -36.27 -18.20 6.27
N GLY A 275 -35.03 -17.72 6.46
CA GLY A 275 -33.81 -18.35 5.98
C GLY A 275 -33.46 -19.66 6.70
N LEU A 276 -32.33 -20.30 6.33
CA LEU A 276 -31.84 -21.48 7.05
C LEU A 276 -31.30 -21.11 8.44
N CYS A 277 -31.69 -21.94 9.45
CA CYS A 277 -31.22 -21.81 10.82
C CYS A 277 -30.20 -22.92 11.09
N PHE A 278 -28.97 -22.52 11.37
CA PHE A 278 -27.86 -23.39 11.74
C PHE A 278 -27.65 -23.34 13.25
N THR A 279 -27.31 -24.47 13.86
CA THR A 279 -26.75 -24.45 15.22
C THR A 279 -25.32 -23.92 15.17
N ASP A 280 -24.78 -23.40 16.26
CA ASP A 280 -23.35 -23.38 16.49
C ASP A 280 -22.83 -24.84 16.61
N ALA A 281 -21.50 -25.00 16.65
CA ALA A 281 -20.87 -26.33 16.61
C ALA A 281 -21.32 -27.21 17.81
N MET A 282 -22.02 -28.31 17.52
CA MET A 282 -22.65 -29.15 18.52
C MET A 282 -21.68 -30.01 19.33
N ASN A 283 -20.39 -30.03 19.01
CA ASN A 283 -19.33 -30.65 19.80
C ASN A 283 -18.81 -29.77 20.96
N MET A 284 -19.29 -28.52 21.09
CA MET A 284 -18.87 -27.58 22.14
C MET A 284 -19.33 -28.02 23.54
N LYS A 285 -18.46 -27.84 24.56
CA LYS A 285 -18.78 -28.24 25.95
C LYS A 285 -19.96 -27.48 26.56
N GLY A 286 -20.22 -26.25 26.09
CA GLY A 286 -21.36 -25.44 26.51
C GLY A 286 -22.72 -26.11 26.21
N VAL A 287 -22.79 -27.01 25.23
CA VAL A 287 -24.03 -27.70 24.82
C VAL A 287 -24.00 -29.20 25.12
N THR A 288 -22.84 -29.88 25.11
CA THR A 288 -22.77 -31.35 25.31
C THR A 288 -22.72 -31.77 26.78
N ARG A 289 -22.28 -30.86 27.68
CA ARG A 289 -22.06 -31.20 29.08
C ARG A 289 -23.35 -31.69 29.78
N GLY A 290 -23.29 -32.91 30.35
CA GLY A 290 -24.40 -33.51 31.10
C GLY A 290 -25.48 -34.14 30.21
N ARG A 291 -25.26 -34.29 28.89
CA ARG A 291 -26.17 -34.93 27.94
C ARG A 291 -25.57 -36.20 27.33
N LYS A 292 -26.42 -37.10 26.87
CA LYS A 292 -26.02 -38.23 26.06
C LYS A 292 -25.58 -37.75 24.66
N LYS A 293 -24.70 -38.53 24.02
CA LYS A 293 -24.36 -38.29 22.61
C LYS A 293 -25.60 -38.36 21.72
N GLY A 294 -25.79 -37.36 20.88
CA GLY A 294 -26.95 -37.17 19.99
C GLY A 294 -28.18 -36.54 20.64
N GLU A 295 -28.27 -36.47 21.96
CA GLU A 295 -29.41 -35.84 22.66
C GLU A 295 -29.49 -34.33 22.38
N ALA A 296 -28.34 -33.65 22.42
CA ALA A 296 -28.28 -32.21 22.11
C ALA A 296 -28.73 -31.92 20.68
N ASP A 297 -28.39 -32.78 19.72
CA ASP A 297 -28.75 -32.61 18.30
C ASP A 297 -30.26 -32.79 18.10
N LEU A 298 -30.89 -33.77 18.80
CA LEU A 298 -32.33 -33.94 18.81
C LEU A 298 -33.03 -32.72 19.42
N LEU A 299 -32.53 -32.19 20.54
CA LEU A 299 -33.08 -30.99 21.18
C LEU A 299 -32.96 -29.78 20.29
N ALA A 300 -31.85 -29.62 19.56
CA ALA A 300 -31.67 -28.55 18.60
C ALA A 300 -32.66 -28.62 17.42
N LEU A 301 -32.95 -29.81 16.93
CA LEU A 301 -34.00 -30.05 15.91
C LEU A 301 -35.38 -29.69 16.44
N LEU A 302 -35.72 -30.13 17.66
CA LEU A 302 -36.98 -29.80 18.35
C LEU A 302 -37.09 -28.27 18.63
N ALA A 303 -36.00 -27.58 18.87
CA ALA A 303 -35.96 -26.14 19.06
C ALA A 303 -36.33 -25.35 17.79
N GLY A 304 -36.14 -25.94 16.61
CA GLY A 304 -36.52 -25.30 15.33
C GLY A 304 -35.33 -25.02 14.39
N ASN A 305 -34.14 -25.53 14.69
CA ASN A 305 -33.00 -25.43 13.75
C ASN A 305 -33.21 -26.33 12.53
N ASP A 306 -32.68 -25.91 11.37
CA ASP A 306 -32.76 -26.70 10.12
C ASP A 306 -31.51 -27.56 9.92
N VAL A 307 -30.32 -27.05 10.26
CA VAL A 307 -29.02 -27.69 10.05
C VAL A 307 -28.29 -27.85 11.37
N ILE A 308 -27.90 -29.08 11.68
CA ILE A 308 -27.09 -29.46 12.83
C ILE A 308 -25.61 -29.38 12.42
N LEU A 309 -24.90 -28.37 12.94
CA LEU A 309 -23.52 -28.13 12.56
C LEU A 309 -22.56 -28.89 13.48
N PHE A 310 -21.62 -29.65 12.89
CA PHE A 310 -20.55 -30.35 13.57
C PHE A 310 -21.08 -31.20 14.76
N PRO A 311 -21.96 -32.19 14.54
CA PRO A 311 -22.41 -33.10 15.58
C PRO A 311 -21.23 -33.84 16.26
N GLU A 312 -21.32 -34.09 17.57
CA GLU A 312 -20.27 -34.86 18.27
C GLU A 312 -20.12 -36.30 17.71
N ASP A 313 -21.27 -36.93 17.42
CA ASP A 313 -21.36 -38.31 16.92
C ASP A 313 -22.63 -38.48 16.06
N VAL A 314 -22.47 -38.42 14.72
CA VAL A 314 -23.59 -38.49 13.79
C VAL A 314 -24.38 -39.78 13.89
N ALA A 315 -23.72 -40.91 14.22
CA ALA A 315 -24.39 -42.21 14.40
C ALA A 315 -25.34 -42.21 15.62
N ALA A 316 -24.88 -41.61 16.71
CA ALA A 316 -25.69 -41.44 17.91
C ALA A 316 -26.87 -40.50 17.64
N SER A 317 -26.63 -39.38 16.92
CA SER A 317 -27.66 -38.36 16.60
C SER A 317 -28.77 -38.97 15.72
N VAL A 318 -28.40 -39.72 14.67
CA VAL A 318 -29.39 -40.42 13.83
C VAL A 318 -30.19 -41.43 14.63
N ARG A 319 -29.57 -42.18 15.56
CA ARG A 319 -30.27 -43.13 16.45
C ARG A 319 -31.26 -42.41 17.36
N GLU A 320 -30.86 -41.36 18.07
CA GLU A 320 -31.72 -40.57 18.97
C GLU A 320 -32.93 -39.98 18.21
N ILE A 321 -32.74 -39.47 16.98
CA ILE A 321 -33.82 -38.95 16.12
C ILE A 321 -34.77 -40.08 15.72
N LYS A 322 -34.29 -41.29 15.34
CA LYS A 322 -35.12 -42.44 15.00
C LYS A 322 -35.91 -42.96 16.22
N GLU A 323 -35.31 -42.98 17.41
CA GLU A 323 -36.01 -43.32 18.64
C GLU A 323 -37.10 -42.29 18.98
N ALA A 324 -36.82 -41.00 18.79
CA ALA A 324 -37.81 -39.93 19.01
C ALA A 324 -39.00 -40.02 18.03
N LEU A 325 -38.76 -40.41 16.77
CA LEU A 325 -39.82 -40.71 15.80
C LEU A 325 -40.66 -41.90 16.25
N ALA A 326 -40.02 -42.99 16.66
CA ALA A 326 -40.73 -44.21 17.12
C ALA A 326 -41.57 -43.97 18.37
N LYS A 327 -41.15 -43.03 19.23
CA LYS A 327 -41.89 -42.61 20.43
C LYS A 327 -42.93 -41.50 20.15
N GLY A 328 -43.06 -41.02 18.93
CA GLY A 328 -44.00 -39.95 18.56
C GLY A 328 -43.62 -38.57 19.12
N LEU A 329 -42.39 -38.38 19.57
CA LEU A 329 -41.87 -37.07 20.05
C LEU A 329 -41.65 -36.08 18.94
N ILE A 330 -41.34 -36.56 17.71
CA ILE A 330 -41.24 -35.79 16.46
C ILE A 330 -42.02 -36.52 15.38
N SER A 331 -42.43 -35.78 14.34
CA SER A 331 -43.16 -36.35 13.18
C SER A 331 -42.27 -36.48 11.95
N GLU A 332 -42.54 -37.43 11.08
CA GLU A 332 -41.88 -37.51 9.77
C GLU A 332 -42.09 -36.24 8.95
N ALA A 333 -43.24 -35.59 9.12
CA ALA A 333 -43.55 -34.32 8.47
C ALA A 333 -42.54 -33.21 8.88
N LEU A 334 -42.08 -33.18 10.12
CA LEU A 334 -41.04 -32.22 10.57
C LEU A 334 -39.70 -32.49 9.86
N ILE A 335 -39.28 -33.74 9.82
CA ILE A 335 -38.04 -34.11 9.10
C ILE A 335 -38.11 -33.74 7.63
N ARG A 336 -39.25 -34.08 6.99
CA ARG A 336 -39.48 -33.73 5.58
C ARG A 336 -39.47 -32.23 5.34
N GLU A 337 -40.06 -31.43 6.19
CA GLU A 337 -40.03 -29.95 6.10
C GLU A 337 -38.63 -29.43 6.25
N ARG A 338 -37.85 -29.85 7.25
CA ARG A 338 -36.45 -29.40 7.41
C ARG A 338 -35.58 -29.80 6.21
N CYS A 339 -35.69 -31.05 5.78
CA CYS A 339 -34.99 -31.52 4.58
C CYS A 339 -35.36 -30.69 3.34
N ARG A 340 -36.66 -30.38 3.13
CA ARG A 340 -37.11 -29.53 2.03
C ARG A 340 -36.46 -28.14 2.05
N ARG A 341 -36.38 -27.48 3.21
CA ARG A 341 -35.70 -26.17 3.35
C ARG A 341 -34.23 -26.23 2.94
N ILE A 342 -33.54 -27.32 3.32
CA ILE A 342 -32.13 -27.53 2.92
C ILE A 342 -32.00 -27.74 1.42
N LEU A 343 -32.90 -28.56 0.82
CA LEU A 343 -32.91 -28.79 -0.64
C LEU A 343 -33.16 -27.50 -1.43
N VAL A 344 -34.10 -26.65 -0.98
CA VAL A 344 -34.31 -25.30 -1.59
C VAL A 344 -33.04 -24.48 -1.54
N ALA A 345 -32.30 -24.46 -0.44
CA ALA A 345 -31.04 -23.77 -0.34
C ALA A 345 -29.97 -24.40 -1.26
N LYS A 346 -29.93 -25.74 -1.36
CA LYS A 346 -29.02 -26.44 -2.30
C LYS A 346 -29.32 -26.11 -3.75
N GLU A 347 -30.59 -26.07 -4.14
CA GLU A 347 -30.99 -25.65 -5.50
C GLU A 347 -30.45 -24.24 -5.83
N LYS A 348 -30.55 -23.29 -4.89
CA LYS A 348 -30.13 -21.91 -5.10
C LYS A 348 -28.60 -21.72 -5.05
N TYR A 349 -27.92 -22.35 -4.09
CA TYR A 349 -26.51 -22.03 -3.78
C TYR A 349 -25.51 -23.12 -4.18
N VAL A 350 -25.94 -24.38 -4.40
CA VAL A 350 -25.08 -25.52 -4.70
C VAL A 350 -25.17 -25.93 -6.16
N LEU A 351 -26.37 -26.21 -6.67
CA LEU A 351 -26.56 -26.74 -8.03
C LEU A 351 -25.97 -25.87 -9.15
N PRO A 352 -26.10 -24.52 -9.14
CA PRO A 352 -25.51 -23.68 -10.18
C PRO A 352 -23.98 -23.75 -10.23
N TYR A 353 -23.34 -24.32 -9.22
CA TYR A 353 -21.89 -24.34 -9.03
C TYR A 353 -21.34 -25.77 -8.77
N SER A 354 -22.05 -26.79 -9.24
CA SER A 354 -21.72 -28.21 -9.01
C SER A 354 -20.61 -28.76 -9.93
N THR A 355 -20.01 -27.95 -10.77
CA THR A 355 -18.85 -28.35 -11.58
C THR A 355 -17.63 -28.65 -10.72
N PRO A 356 -16.81 -29.67 -11.09
CA PRO A 356 -15.57 -29.93 -10.36
C PRO A 356 -14.65 -28.71 -10.27
N ILE A 357 -14.03 -28.53 -9.10
CA ILE A 357 -13.12 -27.41 -8.86
C ILE A 357 -11.85 -27.57 -9.69
N ASP A 358 -11.52 -26.55 -10.49
CA ASP A 358 -10.25 -26.47 -11.21
C ASP A 358 -9.12 -26.01 -10.28
N THR A 359 -8.16 -26.89 -10.02
CA THR A 359 -6.99 -26.62 -9.17
C THR A 359 -5.84 -25.93 -9.89
N THR A 360 -5.95 -25.72 -11.22
CA THR A 360 -4.88 -25.10 -12.03
C THR A 360 -4.65 -23.66 -11.57
N ARG A 361 -3.40 -23.37 -11.15
CA ARG A 361 -2.98 -22.06 -10.64
C ARG A 361 -3.91 -21.50 -9.54
N LEU A 362 -4.53 -22.39 -8.76
CA LEU A 362 -5.54 -22.00 -7.75
C LEU A 362 -4.99 -20.96 -6.77
N ARG A 363 -3.79 -21.19 -6.24
CA ARG A 363 -3.15 -20.25 -5.29
C ARG A 363 -2.87 -18.86 -5.93
N GLN A 364 -2.50 -18.81 -7.19
CA GLN A 364 -2.31 -17.52 -7.90
C GLN A 364 -3.65 -16.79 -8.09
N ARG A 365 -4.72 -17.53 -8.37
CA ARG A 365 -6.07 -16.98 -8.53
C ARG A 365 -6.64 -16.46 -7.21
N LEU A 366 -6.28 -17.09 -6.06
CA LEU A 366 -6.69 -16.67 -4.72
C LEU A 366 -5.89 -15.47 -4.20
N ASN A 367 -4.66 -15.27 -4.70
CA ASN A 367 -3.78 -14.17 -4.30
C ASN A 367 -3.54 -13.19 -5.48
N ALA A 368 -4.57 -12.87 -6.24
CA ALA A 368 -4.47 -11.97 -7.37
C ALA A 368 -4.02 -10.56 -6.92
N PRO A 369 -3.33 -9.78 -7.77
CA PRO A 369 -2.85 -8.44 -7.42
C PRO A 369 -3.95 -7.50 -6.90
N GLU A 370 -5.16 -7.61 -7.44
CA GLU A 370 -6.32 -6.82 -7.03
C GLU A 370 -6.75 -7.12 -5.59
N GLU A 371 -6.59 -8.36 -5.15
CA GLU A 371 -6.91 -8.77 -3.76
C GLU A 371 -5.88 -8.20 -2.78
N ILE A 372 -4.59 -8.22 -3.16
CA ILE A 372 -3.51 -7.60 -2.37
C ILE A 372 -3.73 -6.08 -2.29
N ALA A 373 -4.10 -5.45 -3.40
CA ALA A 373 -4.41 -4.04 -3.46
C ALA A 373 -5.62 -3.69 -2.57
N LEU A 374 -6.69 -4.50 -2.61
CA LEU A 374 -7.85 -4.31 -1.74
C LEU A 374 -7.45 -4.40 -0.26
N LYS A 375 -6.65 -5.41 0.13
CA LYS A 375 -6.12 -5.55 1.49
C LYS A 375 -5.35 -4.29 1.91
N GLN A 376 -4.46 -3.77 1.07
CA GLN A 376 -3.73 -2.53 1.34
C GLN A 376 -4.68 -1.33 1.52
N LYS A 377 -5.68 -1.19 0.64
CA LYS A 377 -6.64 -0.08 0.73
C LYS A 377 -7.43 -0.08 2.03
N ILE A 378 -7.78 -1.26 2.52
CA ILE A 378 -8.47 -1.44 3.81
C ILE A 378 -7.58 -0.92 4.96
N TYR A 379 -6.30 -1.33 5.01
CA TYR A 379 -5.38 -0.85 6.05
C TYR A 379 -5.17 0.66 5.96
N GLU A 380 -4.95 1.21 4.74
CA GLU A 380 -4.81 2.66 4.52
C GLU A 380 -5.99 3.44 5.11
N LYS A 381 -7.23 2.98 4.82
CA LYS A 381 -8.45 3.66 5.23
C LYS A 381 -8.81 3.50 6.71
N ALA A 382 -8.29 2.46 7.35
CA ALA A 382 -8.56 2.17 8.75
C ALA A 382 -7.63 2.90 9.73
N ILE A 383 -6.41 3.31 9.32
CA ILE A 383 -5.49 4.03 10.22
C ILE A 383 -6.23 5.20 10.85
N THR A 384 -6.25 5.21 12.20
CA THR A 384 -7.02 6.18 12.98
C THR A 384 -6.09 7.07 13.79
N LEU A 385 -6.24 8.38 13.64
CA LEU A 385 -5.54 9.38 14.44
C LEU A 385 -6.42 9.77 15.63
N VAL A 386 -6.01 9.35 16.82
CA VAL A 386 -6.77 9.56 18.07
C VAL A 386 -6.42 10.88 18.74
N LYS A 387 -5.15 11.28 18.66
CA LYS A 387 -4.64 12.52 19.24
C LYS A 387 -3.65 13.18 18.29
N ASN A 388 -3.66 14.53 18.21
CA ASN A 388 -2.75 15.30 17.37
C ASN A 388 -2.60 16.73 17.91
N ASP A 389 -1.82 16.86 18.97
CA ASP A 389 -1.61 18.16 19.64
C ASP A 389 -0.87 19.12 18.72
N ARG A 390 -1.37 20.36 18.64
CA ARG A 390 -0.80 21.44 17.83
C ARG A 390 -0.63 21.07 16.34
N PHE A 391 -1.45 20.15 15.82
CA PHE A 391 -1.37 19.67 14.42
C PHE A 391 0.03 19.14 14.07
N LEU A 392 0.66 18.39 14.98
CA LEU A 392 2.00 17.84 14.80
C LEU A 392 2.10 16.96 13.57
N LEU A 393 1.07 16.13 13.32
CA LEU A 393 1.02 15.24 12.15
C LEU A 393 0.16 15.82 11.02
N PRO A 394 0.59 15.65 9.77
CA PRO A 394 1.85 15.02 9.35
C PRO A 394 3.07 15.90 9.66
N LEU A 395 4.22 15.28 9.96
CA LEU A 395 5.46 16.00 10.25
C LEU A 395 5.89 16.85 9.05
N ALA A 396 5.93 18.18 9.20
CA ALA A 396 6.13 19.11 8.09
C ALA A 396 7.63 19.44 7.85
N ARG A 397 8.35 19.88 8.88
CA ARG A 397 9.73 20.40 8.82
C ARG A 397 10.73 19.32 9.22
N LEU A 398 11.12 18.46 8.24
CA LEU A 398 12.07 17.35 8.50
C LEU A 398 13.47 17.87 8.86
N ASP A 399 13.89 18.96 8.26
CA ASP A 399 15.17 19.65 8.50
C ASP A 399 15.38 20.11 9.96
N THR A 400 14.31 20.21 10.75
CA THR A 400 14.38 20.59 12.18
C THR A 400 14.31 19.39 13.11
N LEU A 401 14.12 18.19 12.58
CA LEU A 401 13.88 16.98 13.36
C LEU A 401 15.13 16.10 13.45
N ARG A 402 15.41 15.63 14.64
CA ARG A 402 16.28 14.49 14.91
C ARG A 402 15.39 13.37 15.41
N VAL A 403 15.08 12.44 14.50
CA VAL A 403 14.08 11.39 14.72
C VAL A 403 14.74 10.15 15.30
N ALA A 404 14.11 9.57 16.31
CA ALA A 404 14.40 8.23 16.78
C ALA A 404 13.10 7.41 16.85
N SER A 405 13.15 6.14 16.46
CA SER A 405 12.09 5.18 16.75
C SER A 405 12.46 4.31 17.94
N LEU A 406 11.46 3.97 18.75
CA LEU A 406 11.60 3.01 19.84
C LEU A 406 10.53 1.94 19.72
N ASN A 407 10.95 0.70 19.45
CA ASN A 407 10.09 -0.47 19.52
C ASN A 407 9.96 -0.91 21.00
N PHE A 408 8.77 -0.74 21.58
CA PHE A 408 8.44 -1.19 22.93
C PHE A 408 7.75 -2.55 22.90
N GLY A 409 8.46 -3.58 23.34
CA GLY A 409 8.01 -4.98 23.34
C GLY A 409 8.99 -5.89 22.60
N ASP A 410 8.59 -7.14 22.40
CA ASP A 410 9.50 -8.21 21.93
C ASP A 410 9.23 -8.67 20.49
N ARG A 411 8.19 -8.12 19.83
CA ARG A 411 7.92 -8.39 18.41
C ARG A 411 8.75 -7.47 17.53
N PRO A 412 9.31 -7.99 16.41
CA PRO A 412 10.08 -7.15 15.49
C PRO A 412 9.18 -6.09 14.82
N ALA A 413 9.75 -4.89 14.64
CA ALA A 413 9.10 -3.76 13.95
C ALA A 413 9.87 -3.38 12.66
N LYS A 414 10.55 -4.33 12.03
CA LYS A 414 11.47 -4.07 10.91
C LYS A 414 10.80 -3.35 9.74
N THR A 415 9.57 -3.75 9.38
CA THR A 415 8.83 -3.08 8.29
C THR A 415 8.51 -1.62 8.65
N PHE A 416 8.15 -1.36 9.91
CA PHE A 416 7.91 -0.01 10.40
C PHE A 416 9.17 0.85 10.35
N GLU A 417 10.30 0.33 10.85
CA GLU A 417 11.60 1.00 10.87
C GLU A 417 12.05 1.36 9.44
N GLN A 418 12.03 0.40 8.53
CA GLN A 418 12.36 0.61 7.11
C GLN A 418 11.42 1.61 6.41
N ALA A 419 10.15 1.64 6.81
CA ALA A 419 9.19 2.59 6.26
C ALA A 419 9.44 4.03 6.76
N LEU A 420 9.92 4.21 7.99
CA LEU A 420 10.33 5.53 8.51
C LEU A 420 11.54 6.09 7.74
N GLU A 421 12.53 5.23 7.45
CA GLU A 421 13.77 5.60 6.73
C GLU A 421 13.51 6.15 5.31
N ARG A 422 12.40 5.82 4.68
CA ARG A 422 12.02 6.41 3.36
C ARG A 422 11.76 7.92 3.45
N TYR A 423 11.46 8.44 4.64
CA TYR A 423 11.06 9.83 4.82
C TYR A 423 12.13 10.70 5.47
N ALA A 424 12.84 10.15 6.44
CA ALA A 424 13.89 10.87 7.18
C ALA A 424 14.88 9.90 7.82
N PRO A 425 16.15 10.29 8.02
CA PRO A 425 17.11 9.55 8.84
C PRO A 425 16.53 9.28 10.23
N CYS A 426 16.52 8.02 10.66
CA CYS A 426 15.93 7.57 11.90
C CYS A 426 16.85 6.61 12.65
N ALA A 427 17.18 6.92 13.90
CA ALA A 427 17.88 5.97 14.75
C ALA A 427 16.89 5.00 15.42
N HIS A 428 17.18 3.70 15.39
CA HIS A 428 16.27 2.66 15.87
C HIS A 428 16.72 2.09 17.20
N PHE A 429 15.79 2.03 18.15
CA PHE A 429 16.00 1.49 19.48
C PHE A 429 14.90 0.47 19.81
N SER A 430 15.18 -0.39 20.79
CA SER A 430 14.20 -1.33 21.33
C SER A 430 14.23 -1.32 22.85
N LEU A 431 13.08 -1.63 23.48
CA LEU A 431 12.96 -1.80 24.93
C LEU A 431 11.94 -2.92 25.20
N SER A 432 12.35 -3.98 25.90
CA SER A 432 11.44 -5.06 26.27
C SER A 432 10.34 -4.58 27.20
N ARG A 433 9.17 -5.17 27.12
CA ARG A 433 8.09 -4.94 28.08
C ARG A 433 8.45 -5.35 29.52
N GLU A 434 9.42 -6.24 29.70
CA GLU A 434 9.94 -6.73 30.98
C GLU A 434 11.18 -5.94 31.45
N ALA A 435 11.54 -4.84 30.76
CA ALA A 435 12.71 -4.03 31.07
C ALA A 435 12.70 -3.52 32.53
N THR A 436 13.88 -3.46 33.14
CA THR A 436 14.03 -2.87 34.48
C THR A 436 13.94 -1.35 34.45
N ALA A 437 13.77 -0.71 35.63
CA ALA A 437 13.84 0.74 35.73
C ALA A 437 15.21 1.31 35.27
N ALA A 438 16.30 0.57 35.49
CA ALA A 438 17.64 0.92 34.99
C ALA A 438 17.71 0.88 33.45
N ASP A 439 17.07 -0.10 32.82
CA ASP A 439 17.02 -0.19 31.35
C ASP A 439 16.24 0.97 30.76
N VAL A 440 15.11 1.35 31.39
CA VAL A 440 14.33 2.53 30.99
C VAL A 440 15.19 3.81 31.11
N ASN A 441 15.93 4.01 32.20
CA ASN A 441 16.80 5.18 32.38
C ASN A 441 17.90 5.23 31.31
N ARG A 442 18.59 4.14 31.08
CA ARG A 442 19.63 4.03 30.05
C ARG A 442 19.08 4.35 28.66
N ARG A 443 17.86 3.89 28.35
CA ARG A 443 17.23 4.17 27.07
C ARG A 443 16.88 5.66 26.92
N VAL A 444 16.40 6.31 27.98
CA VAL A 444 16.12 7.75 27.99
C VAL A 444 17.40 8.56 27.75
N GLU A 445 18.53 8.17 28.34
CA GLU A 445 19.84 8.79 28.10
C GLU A 445 20.27 8.66 26.62
N GLN A 446 20.12 7.49 26.02
CA GLN A 446 20.41 7.27 24.59
C GLN A 446 19.50 8.07 23.66
N LEU A 447 18.28 8.35 24.08
CA LEU A 447 17.31 9.16 23.32
C LEU A 447 17.53 10.68 23.52
N ALA A 448 18.44 11.10 24.42
CA ALA A 448 18.67 12.51 24.72
C ALA A 448 18.97 13.40 23.49
N PRO A 449 19.78 12.97 22.48
CA PRO A 449 20.09 13.77 21.31
C PRO A 449 18.88 14.04 20.37
N TYR A 450 17.83 13.24 20.45
CA TYR A 450 16.69 13.29 19.54
C TYR A 450 15.58 14.18 20.09
N ASN A 451 14.91 14.95 19.22
CA ASN A 451 13.82 15.84 19.60
C ASN A 451 12.43 15.34 19.18
N CYS A 452 12.37 14.25 18.37
CA CYS A 452 11.16 13.58 17.95
C CYS A 452 11.31 12.06 18.16
N ILE A 453 10.46 11.50 19.04
CA ILE A 453 10.50 10.07 19.40
C ILE A 453 9.22 9.40 18.89
N ILE A 454 9.36 8.40 18.06
CA ILE A 454 8.27 7.60 17.50
C ILE A 454 8.24 6.26 18.23
N LEU A 455 7.24 6.06 19.08
CA LEU A 455 7.06 4.84 19.87
C LEU A 455 6.19 3.86 19.09
N TYR A 456 6.67 2.66 18.79
CA TYR A 456 5.89 1.56 18.27
C TYR A 456 5.64 0.54 19.40
N ASN A 457 4.37 0.38 19.83
CA ASN A 457 4.02 -0.51 20.94
C ASN A 457 3.83 -1.96 20.46
N SER A 458 4.91 -2.69 20.23
CA SER A 458 4.84 -4.10 19.79
C SER A 458 4.40 -5.07 20.91
N ALA A 459 4.34 -4.61 22.15
CA ALA A 459 3.81 -5.36 23.29
C ALA A 459 2.28 -5.50 23.24
N ALA A 460 1.57 -4.58 22.56
CA ALA A 460 0.12 -4.56 22.51
C ALA A 460 -0.47 -5.88 21.98
N ARG A 461 -1.60 -6.29 22.54
CA ARG A 461 -2.38 -7.51 22.24
C ARG A 461 -3.88 -7.17 22.12
N ASN A 462 -4.62 -8.02 21.43
CA ASN A 462 -6.07 -7.85 21.26
C ASN A 462 -6.90 -8.66 22.25
N SER A 463 -6.29 -9.35 23.20
CA SER A 463 -6.96 -10.25 24.14
C SER A 463 -6.93 -9.72 25.58
N ALA A 464 -8.09 -9.68 26.21
CA ALA A 464 -8.24 -9.35 27.63
C ALA A 464 -7.49 -10.36 28.53
N ALA A 465 -7.47 -11.65 28.18
CA ALA A 465 -6.73 -12.68 28.91
C ALA A 465 -5.23 -12.42 29.01
N SER A 466 -4.67 -11.67 28.03
CA SER A 466 -3.28 -11.21 28.06
C SER A 466 -3.14 -9.80 28.64
N GLN A 467 -4.15 -9.27 29.34
CA GLN A 467 -4.22 -7.89 29.80
C GLN A 467 -3.89 -6.88 28.68
N PHE A 468 -4.31 -7.17 27.44
CA PHE A 468 -4.02 -6.37 26.25
C PHE A 468 -2.54 -6.07 26.01
N GLY A 469 -1.62 -6.82 26.64
CA GLY A 469 -0.18 -6.59 26.59
C GLY A 469 0.30 -5.38 27.40
N TYR A 470 -0.47 -4.95 28.39
CA TYR A 470 -0.11 -3.81 29.25
C TYR A 470 1.23 -4.01 29.96
N SER A 471 1.94 -2.92 30.12
CA SER A 471 3.14 -2.81 30.96
C SER A 471 3.25 -1.39 31.52
N ASP A 472 3.57 -1.27 32.81
CA ASP A 472 3.82 -0.01 33.50
C ASP A 472 5.12 0.68 33.03
N ARG A 473 5.96 -0.03 32.30
CA ARG A 473 7.24 0.50 31.77
C ARG A 473 7.01 1.54 30.68
N LEU A 474 5.97 1.39 29.84
CA LEU A 474 5.66 2.37 28.81
C LEU A 474 5.21 3.72 29.39
N PRO A 475 4.28 3.82 30.35
CA PRO A 475 3.99 5.05 31.05
C PRO A 475 5.21 5.69 31.71
N ALA A 476 6.04 4.88 32.40
CA ALA A 476 7.27 5.37 33.06
C ALA A 476 8.27 5.96 32.05
N LEU A 477 8.42 5.35 30.88
CA LEU A 477 9.24 5.86 29.77
C LEU A 477 8.71 7.19 29.25
N VAL A 478 7.42 7.26 28.91
CA VAL A 478 6.76 8.46 28.35
C VAL A 478 6.88 9.65 29.30
N GLN A 479 6.71 9.45 30.63
CA GLN A 479 6.89 10.51 31.62
C GLN A 479 8.30 11.10 31.62
N LYS A 480 9.33 10.28 31.35
CA LYS A 480 10.74 10.72 31.30
C LYS A 480 11.10 11.40 29.96
N LEU A 481 10.28 11.24 28.92
CA LEU A 481 10.46 11.88 27.61
C LEU A 481 9.79 13.26 27.51
N ARG A 482 9.26 13.82 28.62
CA ARG A 482 8.65 15.16 28.62
C ARG A 482 9.61 16.22 28.05
N GLY A 483 9.06 17.11 27.21
CA GLY A 483 9.82 18.15 26.51
C GLY A 483 10.31 17.73 25.12
N LYS A 484 10.15 16.47 24.74
CA LYS A 484 10.34 15.96 23.37
C LYS A 484 8.98 15.80 22.68
N ARG A 485 8.97 15.78 21.35
CA ARG A 485 7.76 15.37 20.59
C ARG A 485 7.67 13.84 20.65
N VAL A 486 6.57 13.31 21.22
CA VAL A 486 6.39 11.87 21.39
C VAL A 486 5.13 11.42 20.66
N ILE A 487 5.31 10.54 19.65
CA ILE A 487 4.25 9.98 18.81
C ILE A 487 4.10 8.50 19.16
N LEU A 488 2.90 8.05 19.55
CA LEU A 488 2.63 6.64 19.82
C LEU A 488 1.92 6.00 18.62
N CYS A 489 2.53 4.96 18.06
CA CYS A 489 1.91 4.03 17.11
C CYS A 489 1.47 2.77 17.86
N HIS A 490 0.15 2.51 17.88
CA HIS A 490 -0.44 1.40 18.62
C HIS A 490 -1.07 0.37 17.67
N PRO A 491 -0.44 -0.79 17.44
CA PRO A 491 -0.89 -1.77 16.45
C PRO A 491 -1.87 -2.80 17.02
N ALA A 492 -2.87 -2.37 17.80
CA ALA A 492 -3.89 -3.22 18.37
C ALA A 492 -5.25 -2.51 18.40
N ALA A 493 -6.29 -3.21 18.86
CA ALA A 493 -7.64 -2.66 18.97
C ALA A 493 -7.73 -1.52 19.99
N PRO A 494 -8.79 -0.67 19.92
CA PRO A 494 -8.96 0.50 20.80
C PRO A 494 -8.81 0.21 22.28
N HIS A 495 -9.42 -0.87 22.78
CA HIS A 495 -9.38 -1.23 24.21
C HIS A 495 -7.95 -1.41 24.76
N ALA A 496 -7.02 -1.91 23.92
CA ALA A 496 -5.62 -2.07 24.29
C ALA A 496 -4.88 -0.73 24.48
N LEU A 497 -5.40 0.37 23.91
CA LEU A 497 -4.84 1.71 24.06
C LEU A 497 -5.31 2.41 25.34
N GLN A 498 -6.42 1.99 25.96
CA GLN A 498 -7.03 2.69 27.10
C GLN A 498 -6.05 3.07 28.21
N PRO A 499 -5.10 2.23 28.67
CA PRO A 499 -4.15 2.58 29.72
C PRO A 499 -3.16 3.67 29.34
N TYR A 500 -2.99 3.94 28.06
CA TYR A 500 -1.99 4.86 27.50
C TYR A 500 -2.58 6.15 26.93
N ALA A 501 -3.89 6.21 26.74
CA ALA A 501 -4.57 7.28 26.01
C ALA A 501 -4.40 8.68 26.62
N LEU A 502 -4.24 8.76 27.95
CA LEU A 502 -4.10 10.03 28.68
C LEU A 502 -2.64 10.37 29.02
N LEU A 503 -1.66 9.60 28.53
CA LEU A 503 -0.25 9.94 28.71
C LEU A 503 0.10 11.25 27.99
N PRO A 504 1.18 11.95 28.41
CA PRO A 504 1.65 13.18 27.78
C PRO A 504 2.32 12.88 26.42
N LEU A 505 1.53 12.41 25.47
CA LEU A 505 1.88 12.12 24.08
C LEU A 505 1.38 13.26 23.20
N ASP A 506 2.17 13.67 22.20
CA ASP A 506 1.75 14.73 21.25
C ASP A 506 0.84 14.19 20.15
N ALA A 507 1.00 12.92 19.77
CA ALA A 507 0.11 12.25 18.80
C ALA A 507 -0.04 10.76 19.10
N ILE A 508 -1.21 10.20 18.75
CA ILE A 508 -1.54 8.78 18.89
C ILE A 508 -2.18 8.28 17.60
N LEU A 509 -1.55 7.29 16.97
CA LEU A 509 -2.03 6.58 15.79
C LEU A 509 -2.37 5.13 16.15
N LEU A 510 -3.54 4.68 15.69
CA LEU A 510 -4.02 3.31 15.86
C LEU A 510 -3.97 2.55 14.54
N GLY A 511 -3.33 1.37 14.54
CA GLY A 511 -3.11 0.53 13.35
C GLY A 511 -3.86 -0.80 13.38
N TYR A 512 -4.50 -1.16 14.48
CA TYR A 512 -5.35 -2.35 14.69
C TYR A 512 -4.64 -3.71 14.54
N SER A 513 -3.47 -3.78 13.95
CA SER A 513 -2.77 -5.03 13.62
C SER A 513 -1.26 -4.85 13.61
N HIS A 514 -0.54 -5.94 13.89
CA HIS A 514 0.91 -6.05 13.68
C HIS A 514 1.29 -6.49 12.25
N ASP A 515 0.31 -6.63 11.34
CA ASP A 515 0.57 -6.96 9.93
C ASP A 515 1.61 -5.97 9.34
N PRO A 516 2.58 -6.43 8.54
CA PRO A 516 3.53 -5.54 7.88
C PRO A 516 2.90 -4.38 7.11
N ILE A 517 1.69 -4.58 6.54
CA ILE A 517 0.96 -3.51 5.85
C ILE A 517 0.52 -2.41 6.84
N ALA A 518 0.05 -2.79 8.03
CA ALA A 518 -0.30 -1.81 9.08
C ALA A 518 0.92 -1.03 9.55
N GLN A 519 2.08 -1.70 9.72
CA GLN A 519 3.34 -1.09 10.09
C GLN A 519 3.77 -0.04 9.05
N ASP A 520 3.71 -0.39 7.77
CA ASP A 520 4.06 0.50 6.66
C ASP A 520 3.14 1.74 6.63
N TYR A 521 1.82 1.56 6.72
CA TYR A 521 0.87 2.68 6.69
C TYR A 521 0.91 3.56 7.95
N LEU A 522 1.23 3.02 9.12
CA LEU A 522 1.49 3.84 10.31
C LEU A 522 2.67 4.80 10.09
N ALA A 523 3.76 4.31 9.51
CA ALA A 523 4.91 5.16 9.17
C ALA A 523 4.54 6.21 8.10
N GLN A 524 3.82 5.81 7.04
CA GLN A 524 3.34 6.72 6.01
C GLN A 524 2.42 7.82 6.58
N ALA A 525 1.56 7.47 7.53
CA ALA A 525 0.64 8.42 8.19
C ALA A 525 1.39 9.50 8.97
N ILE A 526 2.48 9.14 9.67
CA ILE A 526 3.31 10.11 10.43
C ILE A 526 3.87 11.21 9.50
N PHE A 527 4.33 10.82 8.31
CA PHE A 527 4.98 11.74 7.38
C PHE A 527 4.05 12.32 6.29
N GLY A 528 2.78 11.93 6.29
CA GLY A 528 1.81 12.39 5.28
C GLY A 528 1.95 11.69 3.92
N GLY A 529 2.46 10.45 3.90
CA GLY A 529 2.45 9.58 2.72
C GLY A 529 1.04 9.10 2.35
N ILE A 530 0.13 9.05 3.33
CA ILE A 530 -1.30 8.79 3.15
C ILE A 530 -2.14 9.88 3.83
N ARG A 531 -3.41 9.97 3.44
CA ARG A 531 -4.43 10.67 4.20
C ARG A 531 -4.92 9.77 5.33
N VAL A 532 -4.98 10.27 6.56
CA VAL A 532 -5.60 9.57 7.68
C VAL A 532 -7.05 10.02 7.80
N GLU A 533 -8.00 9.07 7.91
CA GLU A 533 -9.42 9.37 7.98
C GLU A 533 -10.23 8.28 8.71
N GLY A 534 -9.56 7.26 9.28
CA GLY A 534 -10.19 6.22 10.07
C GLY A 534 -10.91 6.77 11.31
N GLN A 535 -11.85 6.00 11.85
CA GLN A 535 -12.59 6.32 13.06
C GLN A 535 -12.54 5.15 14.05
N LEU A 536 -12.69 5.42 15.34
CA LEU A 536 -12.69 4.37 16.36
C LEU A 536 -13.95 3.49 16.22
N PRO A 537 -13.82 2.16 16.08
CA PRO A 537 -14.96 1.25 16.10
C PRO A 537 -15.50 1.02 17.52
N ALA A 538 -14.68 1.31 18.53
CA ALA A 538 -15.02 1.21 19.95
C ALA A 538 -14.35 2.33 20.75
N SER A 539 -14.95 2.74 21.84
CA SER A 539 -14.49 3.82 22.70
C SER A 539 -13.18 3.49 23.44
N ILE A 540 -12.36 4.51 23.63
CA ILE A 540 -11.17 4.46 24.49
C ILE A 540 -11.42 5.36 25.70
N GLY A 541 -12.24 4.89 26.61
CA GLY A 541 -12.74 5.68 27.73
C GLY A 541 -13.60 6.89 27.27
N PRO A 542 -14.01 7.76 28.22
CA PRO A 542 -14.91 8.88 27.89
C PRO A 542 -14.33 9.94 26.96
N ALA A 543 -12.98 10.06 26.89
CA ALA A 543 -12.32 11.11 26.11
C ALA A 543 -12.35 10.83 24.60
N PHE A 544 -12.43 9.58 24.18
CA PHE A 544 -12.38 9.17 22.79
C PHE A 544 -13.50 8.16 22.51
N PRO A 545 -14.71 8.63 22.21
CA PRO A 545 -15.87 7.74 21.96
C PRO A 545 -15.72 7.01 20.61
N ALA A 546 -16.50 5.94 20.43
CA ALA A 546 -16.66 5.30 19.13
C ALA A 546 -17.10 6.35 18.07
N GLY A 547 -16.68 6.17 16.82
CA GLY A 547 -16.86 7.13 15.74
C GLY A 547 -15.87 8.30 15.74
N PHE A 548 -15.09 8.50 16.82
CA PHE A 548 -14.07 9.55 16.86
C PHE A 548 -12.87 9.21 15.97
N GLY A 549 -12.30 10.24 15.33
CA GLY A 549 -11.06 10.14 14.54
C GLY A 549 -10.72 11.45 13.87
N LEU A 550 -9.48 11.91 14.07
CA LEU A 550 -8.94 13.11 13.43
C LEU A 550 -8.49 12.78 12.00
N THR A 551 -8.51 13.80 11.13
CA THR A 551 -8.10 13.63 9.73
C THR A 551 -6.83 14.40 9.42
N THR A 552 -6.00 13.86 8.49
CA THR A 552 -4.86 14.57 7.93
C THR A 552 -4.88 14.54 6.41
N SER A 553 -4.13 15.43 5.78
CA SER A 553 -3.94 15.43 4.33
C SER A 553 -2.72 14.61 3.92
N LYS A 554 -2.76 14.00 2.73
CA LYS A 554 -1.57 13.46 2.07
C LYS A 554 -0.71 14.62 1.58
N THR A 555 0.57 14.64 1.94
CA THR A 555 1.49 15.75 1.64
C THR A 555 2.79 15.33 0.99
N ARG A 556 3.17 14.03 1.09
CA ARG A 556 4.39 13.45 0.54
C ARG A 556 4.10 12.22 -0.32
N LEU A 557 5.11 11.72 -1.01
CA LEU A 557 5.05 10.43 -1.68
C LEU A 557 4.62 9.34 -0.69
N GLY A 558 3.64 8.55 -1.09
CA GLY A 558 3.24 7.32 -0.41
C GLY A 558 3.72 6.10 -1.18
N TYR A 559 3.43 4.91 -0.65
CA TYR A 559 3.86 3.63 -1.23
C TYR A 559 2.70 2.64 -1.18
N HIS A 560 2.35 2.05 -2.32
CA HIS A 560 1.33 1.00 -2.40
C HIS A 560 1.42 0.18 -3.70
N GLN A 561 0.54 -0.81 -3.83
CA GLN A 561 0.45 -1.63 -5.06
C GLN A 561 0.03 -0.78 -6.27
N PRO A 562 0.54 -1.09 -7.47
CA PRO A 562 0.23 -0.38 -8.72
C PRO A 562 -1.27 -0.26 -9.01
N GLU A 563 -2.04 -1.28 -8.69
CA GLU A 563 -3.49 -1.35 -8.93
C GLU A 563 -4.24 -0.20 -8.22
N LEU A 564 -3.79 0.21 -7.03
CA LEU A 564 -4.39 1.33 -6.29
C LEU A 564 -4.15 2.69 -6.94
N SER A 565 -3.13 2.80 -7.77
CA SER A 565 -2.87 3.97 -8.61
C SER A 565 -3.36 3.81 -10.05
N GLY A 566 -4.14 2.76 -10.35
CA GLY A 566 -4.66 2.51 -11.69
C GLY A 566 -3.60 2.05 -12.69
N LEU A 567 -2.63 1.26 -12.24
CA LEU A 567 -1.60 0.61 -13.06
C LEU A 567 -1.68 -0.92 -12.88
N ASN A 568 -1.43 -1.65 -13.96
CA ASN A 568 -1.38 -3.11 -13.94
C ASN A 568 0.03 -3.58 -13.54
N SER A 569 0.16 -4.22 -12.38
CA SER A 569 1.44 -4.69 -11.86
C SER A 569 2.08 -5.79 -12.73
N VAL A 570 1.28 -6.65 -13.37
CA VAL A 570 1.78 -7.69 -14.27
C VAL A 570 2.39 -7.06 -15.53
N ALA A 571 1.76 -6.02 -16.08
CA ALA A 571 2.34 -5.28 -17.20
C ALA A 571 3.65 -4.58 -16.81
N LEU A 572 3.73 -3.97 -15.61
CA LEU A 572 4.95 -3.34 -15.11
C LEU A 572 6.10 -4.33 -14.91
N GLN A 573 5.83 -5.61 -14.61
CA GLN A 573 6.89 -6.63 -14.52
C GLN A 573 7.68 -6.83 -15.83
N ARG A 574 7.16 -6.41 -16.98
CA ARG A 574 7.88 -6.42 -18.25
C ARG A 574 9.13 -5.53 -18.23
N ILE A 575 9.15 -4.50 -17.37
CA ILE A 575 10.33 -3.64 -17.11
C ILE A 575 11.51 -4.48 -16.66
N ASP A 576 11.29 -5.48 -15.78
CA ASP A 576 12.33 -6.39 -15.29
C ASP A 576 13.06 -7.07 -16.46
N SER A 577 12.33 -7.49 -17.49
CA SER A 577 12.89 -8.18 -18.66
C SER A 577 13.75 -7.22 -19.51
N VAL A 578 13.27 -5.99 -19.75
CA VAL A 578 14.01 -4.97 -20.49
C VAL A 578 15.33 -4.64 -19.79
N CYS A 579 15.31 -4.41 -18.47
CA CYS A 579 16.50 -4.12 -17.68
C CYS A 579 17.51 -5.27 -17.71
N ARG A 580 17.05 -6.52 -17.53
CA ARG A 580 17.93 -7.69 -17.57
C ARG A 580 18.55 -7.91 -18.97
N VAL A 581 17.81 -7.64 -20.04
CA VAL A 581 18.34 -7.69 -21.42
C VAL A 581 19.39 -6.61 -21.63
N ALA A 582 19.13 -5.37 -21.22
CA ALA A 582 20.09 -4.26 -21.34
C ALA A 582 21.43 -4.57 -20.65
N ILE A 583 21.37 -5.12 -19.42
CA ILE A 583 22.56 -5.54 -18.65
C ILE A 583 23.31 -6.68 -19.35
N ARG A 584 22.62 -7.71 -19.85
CA ARG A 584 23.24 -8.82 -20.60
C ARG A 584 23.95 -8.34 -21.87
N ARG A 585 23.40 -7.31 -22.55
CA ARG A 585 23.97 -6.67 -23.73
C ARG A 585 25.08 -5.68 -23.39
N LYS A 586 25.41 -5.52 -22.13
CA LYS A 586 26.40 -4.55 -21.62
C LYS A 586 26.04 -3.10 -22.01
N ALA A 587 24.75 -2.74 -21.94
CA ALA A 587 24.33 -1.34 -22.09
C ALA A 587 24.63 -0.51 -20.83
N ALA A 588 24.64 -1.14 -19.67
CA ALA A 588 25.15 -0.66 -18.40
C ALA A 588 25.46 -1.86 -17.51
N PRO A 589 26.34 -1.75 -16.48
CA PRO A 589 26.55 -2.80 -15.48
C PRO A 589 25.30 -3.06 -14.65
N GLY A 590 24.56 -2.00 -14.34
CA GLY A 590 23.32 -2.03 -13.61
C GLY A 590 22.44 -0.81 -13.84
N CYS A 591 21.21 -0.85 -13.36
CA CYS A 591 20.27 0.24 -13.44
C CYS A 591 19.22 0.18 -12.34
N GLN A 592 18.52 1.28 -12.11
CA GLN A 592 17.36 1.38 -11.23
C GLN A 592 16.21 2.03 -12.00
N VAL A 593 14.99 1.54 -11.76
CA VAL A 593 13.75 2.09 -12.30
C VAL A 593 12.79 2.39 -11.18
N MET A 594 12.28 3.62 -11.17
CA MET A 594 11.24 4.04 -10.24
C MET A 594 10.07 4.65 -11.01
N VAL A 595 8.86 4.26 -10.62
CA VAL A 595 7.60 4.81 -11.15
C VAL A 595 6.73 5.25 -9.99
N ALA A 596 6.27 6.50 -10.03
CA ALA A 596 5.25 7.00 -9.11
C ALA A 596 4.04 7.51 -9.90
N ARG A 597 2.84 7.31 -9.36
CA ARG A 597 1.59 7.82 -9.94
C ARG A 597 0.64 8.30 -8.85
N ASN A 598 -0.05 9.43 -9.08
CA ASN A 598 -0.96 10.04 -8.11
C ASN A 598 -0.30 10.30 -6.75
N GLY A 599 1.01 10.58 -6.76
CA GLY A 599 1.81 10.78 -5.56
C GLY A 599 2.14 9.49 -4.78
N PHE A 600 2.03 8.31 -5.39
CA PHE A 600 2.44 7.04 -4.79
C PHE A 600 3.49 6.34 -5.64
N VAL A 601 4.56 5.90 -5.00
CA VAL A 601 5.56 5.00 -5.59
C VAL A 601 4.92 3.64 -5.74
N VAL A 602 4.89 3.14 -6.98
CA VAL A 602 4.23 1.89 -7.37
C VAL A 602 5.20 0.86 -7.94
N TYR A 603 6.40 1.30 -8.27
CA TYR A 603 7.48 0.44 -8.75
C TYR A 603 8.82 1.09 -8.37
N ASN A 604 9.70 0.37 -7.69
CA ASN A 604 11.07 0.79 -7.40
C ASN A 604 11.96 -0.44 -7.31
N LYS A 605 12.75 -0.70 -8.37
CA LYS A 605 13.62 -1.86 -8.44
C LYS A 605 14.97 -1.51 -9.02
N ALA A 606 16.01 -2.13 -8.47
CA ALA A 606 17.38 -2.09 -8.97
C ALA A 606 17.77 -3.42 -9.61
N PHE A 607 18.62 -3.37 -10.64
CA PHE A 607 19.04 -4.50 -11.45
C PHE A 607 20.54 -4.47 -11.68
N GLY A 608 21.18 -5.65 -11.76
CA GLY A 608 22.59 -5.78 -12.06
C GLY A 608 23.48 -5.42 -10.89
N PHE A 609 24.62 -4.82 -11.18
CA PHE A 609 25.71 -4.62 -10.23
C PHE A 609 26.31 -3.21 -10.42
N HIS A 610 27.05 -2.73 -9.44
CA HIS A 610 27.81 -1.47 -9.53
C HIS A 610 28.80 -1.48 -10.70
N THR A 611 29.43 -2.64 -10.95
CA THR A 611 30.42 -2.82 -12.00
C THR A 611 30.27 -4.18 -12.68
N TYR A 612 30.96 -4.40 -13.81
CA TYR A 612 30.91 -5.67 -14.53
C TYR A 612 31.64 -6.82 -13.82
N GLU A 613 32.45 -6.53 -12.80
CA GLU A 613 33.10 -7.52 -11.91
C GLU A 613 32.09 -8.18 -10.95
N LYS A 614 30.86 -7.66 -10.86
CA LYS A 614 29.72 -8.23 -10.12
C LYS A 614 29.97 -8.42 -8.62
N LYS A 615 30.83 -7.61 -8.01
CA LYS A 615 31.14 -7.70 -6.58
C LYS A 615 29.98 -7.19 -5.70
N ARG A 616 29.29 -6.14 -6.14
CA ARG A 616 28.20 -5.50 -5.40
C ARG A 616 26.95 -5.40 -6.26
N PRO A 617 25.81 -6.04 -5.87
CA PRO A 617 24.54 -5.87 -6.56
C PRO A 617 23.99 -4.45 -6.32
N ASN A 618 23.29 -3.91 -7.32
CA ASN A 618 22.59 -2.65 -7.16
C ASN A 618 21.41 -2.78 -6.19
N ALA A 619 21.22 -1.76 -5.37
CA ALA A 619 20.12 -1.60 -4.42
C ALA A 619 19.28 -0.34 -4.75
N PRO A 620 17.99 -0.30 -4.35
CA PRO A 620 17.15 0.89 -4.53
C PRO A 620 17.64 2.13 -3.77
N THR A 621 18.54 1.97 -2.82
CA THR A 621 19.15 3.04 -2.03
C THR A 621 20.50 3.51 -2.57
N ASP A 622 20.95 3.01 -3.71
CA ASP A 622 22.24 3.40 -4.29
C ASP A 622 22.18 4.81 -4.89
N ILE A 623 23.32 5.46 -4.81
CA ILE A 623 23.52 6.87 -5.18
C ILE A 623 24.26 6.94 -6.50
N TYR A 624 23.74 7.69 -7.46
CA TYR A 624 24.29 7.82 -8.80
C TYR A 624 24.75 9.25 -9.09
N ASP A 625 25.82 9.42 -9.88
CA ASP A 625 26.08 10.68 -10.56
C ASP A 625 24.95 10.95 -11.56
N VAL A 626 24.16 11.96 -11.28
CA VAL A 626 22.95 12.25 -12.07
C VAL A 626 23.22 13.18 -13.26
N ALA A 627 24.49 13.54 -13.50
CA ALA A 627 24.93 14.33 -14.65
C ALA A 627 24.02 15.56 -14.89
N SER A 628 23.53 15.73 -16.13
CA SER A 628 22.68 16.87 -16.50
C SER A 628 21.31 16.94 -15.78
N LEU A 629 20.88 15.93 -15.03
CA LEU A 629 19.72 16.12 -14.15
C LEU A 629 19.98 17.18 -13.08
N THR A 630 21.25 17.46 -12.74
CA THR A 630 21.66 18.60 -11.89
C THR A 630 20.96 19.90 -12.31
N LYS A 631 20.82 20.12 -13.63
CA LYS A 631 20.17 21.31 -14.18
C LYS A 631 18.74 21.50 -13.65
N ILE A 632 17.95 20.44 -13.65
CA ILE A 632 16.53 20.48 -13.24
C ILE A 632 16.32 20.12 -11.78
N MET A 633 17.32 19.55 -11.09
CA MET A 633 17.19 19.12 -9.70
C MET A 633 17.79 20.14 -8.71
N ALA A 634 18.75 20.93 -9.13
CA ALA A 634 19.44 21.92 -8.28
C ALA A 634 19.34 23.36 -8.84
N THR A 635 19.87 23.59 -10.05
CA THR A 635 19.99 24.94 -10.61
C THR A 635 18.62 25.55 -10.93
N LEU A 636 17.75 24.78 -11.59
CA LEU A 636 16.44 25.27 -12.01
C LEU A 636 15.50 25.60 -10.84
N PRO A 637 15.34 24.77 -9.81
CA PRO A 637 14.55 25.16 -8.65
C PRO A 637 15.12 26.40 -7.94
N ALA A 638 16.46 26.56 -7.88
CA ALA A 638 17.06 27.78 -7.34
C ALA A 638 16.64 29.02 -8.14
N ILE A 639 16.71 28.97 -9.47
CA ILE A 639 16.24 30.05 -10.36
C ILE A 639 14.75 30.32 -10.16
N MET A 640 13.90 29.29 -10.06
CA MET A 640 12.46 29.45 -9.81
C MET A 640 12.19 30.15 -8.47
N MET A 641 12.86 29.72 -7.39
CA MET A 641 12.71 30.33 -6.07
C MET A 641 13.19 31.77 -6.02
N LEU A 642 14.29 32.11 -6.73
CA LEU A 642 14.77 33.49 -6.85
C LEU A 642 13.84 34.33 -7.72
N HIS A 643 13.22 33.74 -8.74
CA HIS A 643 12.20 34.39 -9.58
C HIS A 643 10.95 34.76 -8.76
N ASP A 644 10.44 33.83 -7.97
CA ASP A 644 9.30 34.09 -7.05
C ASP A 644 9.61 35.19 -6.04
N ARG A 645 10.86 35.26 -5.57
CA ARG A 645 11.36 36.32 -4.66
C ARG A 645 11.64 37.63 -5.39
N ARG A 646 11.45 37.71 -6.72
CA ARG A 646 11.77 38.85 -7.59
C ARG A 646 13.26 39.27 -7.54
N GLN A 647 14.14 38.34 -7.21
CA GLN A 647 15.59 38.56 -7.16
C GLN A 647 16.24 38.27 -8.51
N ILE A 648 15.59 37.51 -9.40
CA ILE A 648 16.01 37.26 -10.76
C ILE A 648 14.83 37.43 -11.73
N ALA A 649 15.04 38.15 -12.85
CA ALA A 649 14.05 38.31 -13.90
C ALA A 649 14.49 37.57 -15.16
N LEU A 650 13.58 36.85 -15.81
CA LEU A 650 13.91 36.00 -16.96
C LEU A 650 14.42 36.80 -18.17
N ASP A 651 13.92 38.03 -18.38
CA ASP A 651 14.27 38.86 -19.52
C ASP A 651 15.36 39.85 -19.20
N SER A 652 15.90 39.87 -17.98
CA SER A 652 17.10 40.61 -17.62
C SER A 652 18.35 39.96 -18.21
N THR A 653 19.30 40.76 -18.56
CA THR A 653 20.58 40.27 -19.11
C THR A 653 21.47 39.69 -18.04
N LEU A 654 22.34 38.77 -18.41
CA LEU A 654 23.31 38.14 -17.52
C LEU A 654 24.24 39.17 -16.85
N ALA A 655 24.58 40.23 -17.56
CA ALA A 655 25.39 41.35 -17.04
C ALA A 655 24.75 42.16 -15.91
N CYS A 656 23.44 42.03 -15.70
CA CYS A 656 22.74 42.59 -14.51
C CYS A 656 23.17 41.89 -13.23
N TYR A 657 23.43 40.57 -13.29
CA TYR A 657 23.79 39.72 -12.15
C TYR A 657 25.29 39.47 -12.06
N LEU A 658 25.99 39.49 -13.19
CA LEU A 658 27.44 39.28 -13.30
C LEU A 658 28.10 40.50 -13.93
N PRO A 659 28.47 41.55 -13.14
CA PRO A 659 28.99 42.81 -13.66
C PRO A 659 30.26 42.67 -14.52
N ASP A 660 31.05 41.66 -14.24
CA ASP A 660 32.31 41.40 -15.01
C ASP A 660 32.03 41.01 -16.48
N LEU A 661 30.81 40.69 -16.84
CA LEU A 661 30.42 40.40 -18.22
C LEU A 661 30.06 41.63 -19.05
N ARG A 662 29.95 42.82 -18.45
CA ARG A 662 29.50 44.07 -19.12
C ARG A 662 30.34 44.43 -20.31
N THR A 663 31.62 44.09 -20.30
CA THR A 663 32.57 44.38 -21.37
C THR A 663 32.78 43.22 -22.35
N THR A 664 31.99 42.17 -22.24
CA THR A 664 32.09 40.98 -23.08
C THR A 664 30.89 40.86 -24.03
N ASP A 665 31.02 40.02 -25.05
CA ASP A 665 29.95 39.65 -26.00
C ASP A 665 28.76 38.90 -25.32
N LYS A 666 28.91 38.51 -24.06
CA LYS A 666 27.89 37.81 -23.27
C LYS A 666 26.98 38.76 -22.50
N ALA A 667 27.33 40.08 -22.43
CA ALA A 667 26.53 41.07 -21.73
C ALA A 667 25.03 41.06 -22.10
N PRO A 668 24.64 40.92 -23.38
CA PRO A 668 23.23 40.99 -23.80
C PRO A 668 22.45 39.65 -23.67
N ILE A 669 23.11 38.57 -23.24
CA ILE A 669 22.43 37.26 -23.08
C ILE A 669 21.45 37.35 -21.91
N THR A 670 20.18 36.95 -22.12
CA THR A 670 19.16 36.92 -21.07
C THR A 670 19.13 35.60 -20.32
N ILE A 671 18.61 35.61 -19.10
CA ILE A 671 18.37 34.38 -18.31
C ILE A 671 17.46 33.41 -19.09
N ARG A 672 16.42 33.92 -19.77
CA ARG A 672 15.52 33.14 -20.64
C ARG A 672 16.27 32.43 -21.76
N GLU A 673 17.20 33.12 -22.46
CA GLU A 673 18.00 32.53 -23.53
C GLU A 673 18.90 31.40 -23.03
N LEU A 674 19.47 31.53 -21.83
CA LEU A 674 20.24 30.45 -21.18
C LEU A 674 19.38 29.22 -20.92
N LEU A 675 18.20 29.40 -20.28
CA LEU A 675 17.27 28.32 -19.94
C LEU A 675 16.72 27.62 -21.19
N LEU A 676 16.61 28.31 -22.32
CA LEU A 676 16.17 27.77 -23.62
C LEU A 676 17.32 27.18 -24.45
N HIS A 677 18.57 27.26 -24.01
CA HIS A 677 19.75 26.93 -24.81
C HIS A 677 19.77 27.65 -26.16
N MET A 678 19.44 28.95 -26.15
CA MET A 678 19.38 29.81 -27.33
C MET A 678 20.32 31.04 -27.20
N SER A 679 21.29 30.96 -26.33
CA SER A 679 22.22 32.05 -26.00
C SER A 679 23.35 32.24 -27.02
N GLY A 680 23.55 31.28 -27.93
CA GLY A 680 24.71 31.25 -28.82
C GLY A 680 26.00 30.78 -28.16
N LEU A 681 25.96 30.33 -26.91
CA LEU A 681 27.11 29.73 -26.23
C LEU A 681 27.48 28.37 -26.86
N LYS A 682 28.76 28.04 -26.89
CA LYS A 682 29.24 26.70 -27.30
C LYS A 682 28.66 25.64 -26.39
N PRO A 683 28.49 24.37 -26.87
CA PRO A 683 28.00 23.28 -26.05
C PRO A 683 28.82 23.02 -24.79
N ALA A 684 30.15 22.97 -24.93
CA ALA A 684 31.13 22.78 -23.87
C ALA A 684 32.49 23.37 -24.24
N ILE A 685 33.36 23.50 -23.27
CA ILE A 685 34.77 23.90 -23.49
C ILE A 685 35.65 22.73 -22.99
N ALA A 686 36.51 22.24 -23.86
CA ALA A 686 37.47 21.18 -23.53
C ALA A 686 38.69 21.75 -22.79
N PHE A 687 38.55 22.17 -21.55
CA PHE A 687 39.61 22.80 -20.76
C PHE A 687 40.90 21.98 -20.71
N PHE A 688 40.80 20.63 -20.69
CA PHE A 688 41.97 19.76 -20.71
C PHE A 688 42.82 19.94 -21.98
N GLN A 689 42.18 20.23 -23.12
CA GLN A 689 42.92 20.49 -24.38
C GLN A 689 43.67 21.82 -24.31
N HIS A 690 43.15 22.83 -23.64
CA HIS A 690 43.83 24.12 -23.42
C HIS A 690 45.04 23.98 -22.49
N ALA A 691 45.06 22.96 -21.64
CA ALA A 691 46.17 22.68 -20.73
C ALA A 691 47.28 21.84 -21.38
N VAL A 692 47.08 21.29 -22.56
CA VAL A 692 48.13 20.54 -23.27
C VAL A 692 49.23 21.46 -23.72
N ASP A 693 50.50 21.06 -23.49
CA ASP A 693 51.66 21.75 -24.01
C ASP A 693 51.82 21.44 -25.52
N PRO A 694 51.68 22.45 -26.42
CA PRO A 694 51.84 22.26 -27.84
C PRO A 694 53.21 21.71 -28.24
N ALA A 695 54.27 22.04 -27.48
CA ALA A 695 55.62 21.56 -27.72
C ALA A 695 55.78 20.05 -27.47
N SER A 696 54.94 19.45 -26.69
CA SER A 696 54.89 18.00 -26.45
C SER A 696 54.26 17.20 -27.59
N LEU A 697 53.60 17.86 -28.56
CA LEU A 697 52.83 17.22 -29.60
C LEU A 697 53.59 17.14 -30.94
N ILE A 698 53.80 15.93 -31.43
CA ILE A 698 54.16 15.70 -32.83
C ILE A 698 52.84 15.46 -33.59
N GLY A 699 52.31 16.49 -34.27
CA GLY A 699 51.05 16.46 -34.96
C GLY A 699 49.88 16.94 -34.13
N ARG A 700 48.66 16.40 -34.36
CA ARG A 700 47.44 16.82 -33.67
C ARG A 700 47.21 15.98 -32.40
N LEU A 701 46.62 16.58 -31.37
CA LEU A 701 46.22 15.87 -30.17
C LEU A 701 45.21 14.76 -30.50
N LEU A 702 44.20 15.07 -31.30
CA LEU A 702 43.15 14.11 -31.71
C LEU A 702 43.15 13.91 -33.23
N SER A 703 42.85 12.68 -33.70
CA SER A 703 42.72 12.34 -35.12
C SER A 703 41.55 11.38 -35.32
N THR A 704 40.82 11.53 -36.42
CA THR A 704 39.76 10.63 -36.84
C THR A 704 40.28 9.34 -37.51
N ARG A 705 41.60 9.28 -37.74
CA ARG A 705 42.28 8.09 -38.32
C ARG A 705 43.49 7.74 -37.45
N ARG A 706 43.83 6.47 -37.37
CA ARG A 706 45.06 6.02 -36.74
C ARG A 706 46.25 6.57 -37.56
N THR A 707 47.16 7.25 -36.90
CA THR A 707 48.39 7.81 -37.47
C THR A 707 49.59 7.35 -36.66
N PRO A 708 50.84 7.50 -37.16
CA PRO A 708 52.00 7.20 -36.34
C PRO A 708 52.06 7.95 -35.00
N ALA A 709 51.46 9.15 -34.93
CA ALA A 709 51.41 9.95 -33.73
C ALA A 709 50.16 9.67 -32.89
N ASN A 710 49.01 9.39 -33.52
CA ASN A 710 47.73 9.11 -32.83
C ASN A 710 47.49 7.59 -32.78
N THR A 711 48.11 6.91 -31.84
CA THR A 711 48.15 5.44 -31.75
C THR A 711 47.11 4.89 -30.80
N ARG A 712 46.70 5.63 -29.74
CA ARG A 712 45.74 5.21 -28.74
C ARG A 712 44.32 5.52 -29.22
N GLU A 713 43.54 4.50 -29.42
CA GLU A 713 42.13 4.61 -29.78
C GLU A 713 41.30 4.95 -28.53
N LEU A 714 40.54 6.06 -28.60
CA LEU A 714 39.59 6.45 -27.57
C LEU A 714 38.20 5.83 -27.80
N ARG A 715 37.82 5.74 -29.08
CA ARG A 715 36.60 5.10 -29.59
C ARG A 715 36.81 4.80 -31.09
N ALA A 716 35.92 4.01 -31.65
CA ALA A 716 35.94 3.70 -33.08
C ALA A 716 36.06 4.98 -33.92
N GLY A 717 37.18 5.16 -34.62
CA GLY A 717 37.44 6.29 -35.48
C GLY A 717 37.83 7.59 -34.74
N LEU A 718 38.29 7.50 -33.48
CA LEU A 718 38.89 8.66 -32.78
C LEU A 718 40.12 8.20 -31.99
N TYR A 719 41.28 8.77 -32.34
CA TYR A 719 42.57 8.42 -31.77
C TYR A 719 43.20 9.66 -31.11
N ILE A 720 43.89 9.44 -29.96
CA ILE A 720 44.68 10.46 -29.28
C ILE A 720 46.16 10.19 -29.45
N ASN A 721 46.93 11.26 -29.46
CA ASN A 721 48.38 11.19 -29.41
C ASN A 721 48.81 10.94 -27.95
N PRO A 722 49.37 9.78 -27.60
CA PRO A 722 49.71 9.43 -26.22
C PRO A 722 50.96 10.17 -25.69
N SER A 723 51.68 10.91 -26.58
CA SER A 723 52.90 11.62 -26.18
C SER A 723 52.62 13.03 -25.62
N PHE A 724 51.35 13.47 -25.60
CA PHE A 724 51.00 14.79 -25.05
C PHE A 724 51.39 14.91 -23.59
N ARG A 725 51.79 16.12 -23.19
CA ARG A 725 51.97 16.50 -21.78
C ARG A 725 51.16 17.74 -21.47
N TYR A 726 50.76 17.87 -20.22
CA TYR A 726 50.15 19.09 -19.73
C TYR A 726 51.23 20.14 -19.50
N ARG A 727 50.86 21.43 -19.66
CA ARG A 727 51.75 22.56 -19.33
C ARG A 727 51.99 22.57 -17.83
N ASP A 728 53.19 23.01 -17.44
CA ASP A 728 53.50 23.29 -16.04
C ASP A 728 52.46 24.22 -15.43
N SER A 729 52.20 24.05 -14.16
CA SER A 729 51.17 24.82 -13.41
C SER A 729 49.75 24.73 -13.96
N THR A 730 49.38 23.56 -14.56
CA THR A 730 48.00 23.20 -14.93
C THR A 730 47.52 21.96 -14.20
N PHE A 731 47.95 20.76 -14.58
CA PHE A 731 47.59 19.50 -13.98
C PHE A 731 48.81 18.70 -13.51
N SER A 732 48.59 17.89 -12.48
CA SER A 732 49.58 16.94 -11.97
C SER A 732 48.94 15.60 -11.61
N PHE A 733 49.67 14.48 -11.83
CA PHE A 733 49.31 13.16 -11.36
C PHE A 733 49.89 12.84 -9.97
N LYS A 734 50.56 13.83 -9.34
CA LYS A 734 51.11 13.72 -7.99
C LYS A 734 50.66 14.91 -7.17
N GLU A 735 50.44 14.69 -5.88
CA GLU A 735 50.18 15.77 -4.94
C GLU A 735 51.42 16.71 -4.85
N GLN A 736 51.15 18.01 -4.94
CA GLN A 736 52.15 19.04 -4.88
C GLN A 736 51.59 20.30 -4.20
N GLU A 737 52.45 21.19 -3.73
CA GLU A 737 52.05 22.48 -3.22
C GLU A 737 51.31 23.30 -4.27
N HIS A 738 50.28 24.03 -3.88
CA HIS A 738 49.38 24.80 -4.78
C HIS A 738 48.54 23.97 -5.75
N TYR A 739 48.39 22.64 -5.54
CA TYR A 739 47.53 21.79 -6.31
C TYR A 739 46.37 21.25 -5.50
N ARG A 740 45.15 21.34 -6.04
CA ARG A 740 43.91 20.82 -5.42
C ARG A 740 43.52 19.49 -6.06
N LEU A 741 43.04 18.55 -5.26
CA LEU A 741 42.53 17.26 -5.72
C LEU A 741 41.29 17.45 -6.62
N VAL A 742 41.25 16.81 -7.77
CA VAL A 742 40.11 16.75 -8.71
C VAL A 742 39.49 15.34 -8.69
N SER A 743 40.36 14.31 -8.71
CA SER A 743 39.98 12.89 -8.55
C SER A 743 41.20 12.11 -8.04
N PRO A 744 41.05 10.83 -7.62
CA PRO A 744 42.16 10.07 -7.10
C PRO A 744 43.37 10.09 -8.03
N GLY A 745 44.51 10.60 -7.52
CA GLY A 745 45.76 10.72 -8.30
C GLY A 745 45.79 11.82 -9.36
N PHE A 746 44.80 12.72 -9.39
CA PHE A 746 44.76 13.82 -10.37
C PHE A 746 44.45 15.15 -9.70
N TYR A 747 45.26 16.14 -9.96
CA TYR A 747 45.28 17.45 -9.28
C TYR A 747 45.30 18.60 -10.24
N ILE A 748 44.67 19.74 -9.88
CA ILE A 748 44.67 20.99 -10.63
C ILE A 748 45.44 22.08 -9.89
N HIS A 749 46.32 22.80 -10.56
CA HIS A 749 47.01 23.94 -9.98
C HIS A 749 46.03 25.11 -9.72
N GLU A 750 46.14 25.77 -8.57
CA GLU A 750 45.24 26.87 -8.17
C GLU A 750 45.10 27.96 -9.22
N ARG A 751 46.22 28.45 -9.77
CA ARG A 751 46.19 29.49 -10.84
C ARG A 751 45.43 29.04 -12.09
N TYR A 752 45.50 27.76 -12.46
CA TYR A 752 44.73 27.26 -13.59
C TYR A 752 43.24 27.11 -13.25
N ALA A 753 42.94 26.66 -12.07
CA ALA A 753 41.55 26.61 -11.58
C ALA A 753 40.92 28.03 -11.62
N ASP A 754 41.63 29.02 -11.13
CA ASP A 754 41.19 30.43 -11.13
C ASP A 754 41.07 31.03 -12.56
N SER A 755 41.76 30.48 -13.54
CA SER A 755 41.64 30.88 -14.94
C SER A 755 40.40 30.36 -15.65
N ILE A 756 39.76 29.26 -15.15
CA ILE A 756 38.61 28.64 -15.80
C ILE A 756 37.41 29.59 -15.91
N PRO A 757 36.99 30.30 -14.86
CA PRO A 757 35.95 31.34 -14.98
C PRO A 757 36.30 32.44 -15.99
N ILE A 758 37.55 32.78 -16.12
CA ILE A 758 38.03 33.78 -17.10
C ILE A 758 37.89 33.22 -18.52
N LEU A 759 38.33 31.98 -18.75
CA LEU A 759 38.20 31.30 -20.05
C LEU A 759 36.73 31.16 -20.47
N LEU A 760 35.83 30.90 -19.53
CA LEU A 760 34.39 30.90 -19.76
C LEU A 760 33.87 32.24 -20.22
N ARG A 761 34.27 33.35 -19.57
CA ARG A 761 33.86 34.73 -19.92
C ARG A 761 34.31 35.15 -21.31
N HIS A 762 35.47 34.69 -21.74
CA HIS A 762 36.07 35.03 -23.03
C HIS A 762 35.87 33.95 -24.12
N SER A 763 35.08 32.90 -23.83
CA SER A 763 34.74 31.89 -24.84
C SER A 763 33.96 32.50 -25.99
N GLU A 764 34.21 32.06 -27.22
CA GLU A 764 33.55 32.59 -28.43
C GLU A 764 32.09 32.19 -28.47
N LEU A 765 31.22 33.08 -28.95
CA LEU A 765 29.82 32.75 -29.29
C LEU A 765 29.75 32.12 -30.70
N SER A 766 28.73 31.30 -30.93
CA SER A 766 28.49 30.67 -32.25
C SER A 766 27.94 31.65 -33.32
N GLY A 767 27.67 32.89 -32.94
CA GLY A 767 27.10 33.90 -33.83
C GLY A 767 25.62 33.76 -34.13
N HIS A 768 24.94 32.68 -33.66
CA HIS A 768 23.53 32.40 -33.91
C HIS A 768 22.74 32.10 -32.64
N LYS A 769 21.65 32.81 -32.39
CA LYS A 769 20.69 32.55 -31.30
C LYS A 769 19.70 31.44 -31.67
N ARG A 770 20.17 30.28 -32.13
CA ARG A 770 19.38 29.08 -32.41
C ARG A 770 19.56 28.09 -31.28
N TYR A 771 18.61 27.15 -31.17
CA TYR A 771 18.74 26.06 -30.20
C TYR A 771 20.05 25.29 -30.40
N ALA A 772 20.88 25.33 -29.39
CA ALA A 772 22.11 24.54 -29.26
C ALA A 772 22.32 24.22 -27.78
N TYR A 773 22.15 22.95 -27.42
CA TYR A 773 22.33 22.53 -26.04
C TYR A 773 23.70 22.94 -25.52
N SER A 774 23.75 23.71 -24.41
CA SER A 774 24.97 24.24 -23.84
C SER A 774 25.02 24.02 -22.34
N ASP A 775 26.05 23.34 -21.85
CA ASP A 775 26.36 23.18 -20.43
C ASP A 775 26.86 24.50 -19.84
N ILE A 776 27.58 25.30 -20.61
CA ILE A 776 28.17 26.59 -20.19
C ILE A 776 27.07 27.55 -19.70
N GLY A 777 25.90 27.57 -20.35
CA GLY A 777 24.78 28.39 -19.92
C GLY A 777 24.37 28.14 -18.47
N PHE A 778 24.40 26.89 -18.02
CA PHE A 778 24.05 26.52 -16.64
C PHE A 778 25.18 26.82 -15.64
N VAL A 779 26.44 26.83 -16.09
CA VAL A 779 27.56 27.38 -15.27
C VAL A 779 27.34 28.86 -14.99
N PHE A 780 26.94 29.67 -16.00
CA PHE A 780 26.62 31.09 -15.78
C PHE A 780 25.39 31.27 -14.90
N LEU A 781 24.36 30.41 -15.00
CA LEU A 781 23.21 30.45 -14.10
C LEU A 781 23.62 30.16 -12.65
N GLN A 782 24.53 29.21 -12.41
CA GLN A 782 25.11 29.00 -11.07
C GLN A 782 25.79 30.27 -10.57
N GLN A 783 26.67 30.86 -11.36
CA GLN A 783 27.38 32.10 -10.96
C GLN A 783 26.40 33.22 -10.62
N ALA A 784 25.31 33.36 -11.39
CA ALA A 784 24.27 34.34 -11.11
C ALA A 784 23.54 34.04 -9.78
N ILE A 785 23.21 32.75 -9.50
CA ILE A 785 22.63 32.34 -8.21
C ILE A 785 23.57 32.71 -7.07
N GLU A 786 24.85 32.37 -7.18
CA GLU A 786 25.86 32.61 -6.15
C GLU A 786 26.11 34.11 -5.92
N ALA A 787 26.10 34.91 -6.98
CA ALA A 787 26.19 36.37 -6.89
C ALA A 787 24.98 37.00 -6.16
N ILE A 788 23.77 36.53 -6.48
CA ILE A 788 22.52 37.01 -5.84
C ILE A 788 22.44 36.58 -4.36
N THR A 789 22.81 35.36 -4.07
CA THR A 789 22.60 34.76 -2.75
C THR A 789 23.79 34.94 -1.81
N ALA A 790 24.94 35.31 -2.32
CA ALA A 790 26.23 35.35 -1.64
C ALA A 790 26.61 34.01 -0.98
N GLN A 791 26.18 32.88 -1.58
CA GLN A 791 26.42 31.53 -1.08
C GLN A 791 26.71 30.57 -2.23
N PRO A 792 27.58 29.57 -2.05
CA PRO A 792 27.77 28.48 -3.02
C PRO A 792 26.47 27.76 -3.31
N LEU A 793 26.27 27.31 -4.56
CA LEU A 793 25.05 26.66 -5.03
C LEU A 793 24.68 25.45 -4.18
N ASN A 794 25.65 24.57 -3.89
CA ASN A 794 25.41 23.37 -3.07
C ASN A 794 24.88 23.72 -1.67
N ALA A 795 25.53 24.65 -0.97
CA ALA A 795 25.10 25.05 0.37
C ALA A 795 23.71 25.70 0.37
N TRP A 796 23.40 26.48 -0.67
CA TRP A 796 22.12 27.15 -0.79
C TRP A 796 20.98 26.14 -1.05
N VAL A 797 21.15 25.22 -2.03
CA VAL A 797 20.11 24.24 -2.38
C VAL A 797 19.92 23.18 -1.26
N GLN A 798 20.99 22.80 -0.56
CA GLN A 798 20.87 21.93 0.62
C GLN A 798 19.92 22.54 1.63
N ARG A 799 20.17 23.80 2.02
CA ARG A 799 19.38 24.49 3.04
C ARG A 799 17.96 24.85 2.60
N GLN A 800 17.79 25.30 1.33
CA GLN A 800 16.50 25.83 0.87
C GLN A 800 15.60 24.76 0.28
N LEU A 801 16.14 23.63 -0.18
CA LEU A 801 15.40 22.61 -0.92
C LEU A 801 15.60 21.20 -0.37
N PHE A 802 16.81 20.65 -0.39
CA PHE A 802 17.02 19.22 -0.19
C PHE A 802 16.67 18.77 1.24
N HIS A 803 17.25 19.38 2.26
CA HIS A 803 16.92 19.04 3.65
C HIS A 803 15.44 19.30 4.00
N PRO A 804 14.81 20.44 3.64
CA PRO A 804 13.38 20.62 3.88
C PRO A 804 12.47 19.61 3.19
N LEU A 805 12.86 19.10 1.99
CA LEU A 805 12.14 18.02 1.30
C LEU A 805 12.37 16.65 1.94
N GLY A 806 13.43 16.47 2.74
CA GLY A 806 13.91 15.17 3.19
C GLY A 806 14.65 14.40 2.08
N ALA A 807 15.35 15.13 1.20
CA ALA A 807 16.20 14.57 0.14
C ALA A 807 17.66 14.50 0.64
N ASP A 808 17.87 13.72 1.69
CA ASP A 808 19.10 13.70 2.48
C ASP A 808 20.23 12.89 1.81
N ASP A 809 19.91 12.07 0.81
CA ASP A 809 20.88 11.32 -0.02
C ASP A 809 21.27 12.08 -1.33
N THR A 810 21.02 13.40 -1.36
CA THR A 810 21.29 14.25 -2.52
C THR A 810 22.33 15.31 -2.20
N ASP A 811 23.53 15.24 -2.82
CA ASP A 811 24.60 16.20 -2.60
C ASP A 811 25.53 16.30 -3.81
N PHE A 812 26.29 17.41 -3.91
CA PHE A 812 27.33 17.63 -4.93
C PHE A 812 28.68 16.98 -4.59
N LEU A 813 29.01 16.89 -3.32
CA LEU A 813 30.29 16.37 -2.85
C LEU A 813 30.05 15.11 -1.97
N PRO A 814 29.63 13.98 -2.58
CA PRO A 814 29.14 12.82 -1.86
C PRO A 814 30.18 12.22 -0.90
N LEU A 815 31.48 12.39 -1.17
CA LEU A 815 32.55 11.87 -0.31
C LEU A 815 32.63 12.57 1.06
N GLN A 816 32.01 13.75 1.20
CA GLN A 816 31.99 14.48 2.46
C GLN A 816 30.84 14.11 3.37
N THR A 817 29.72 13.66 2.79
CA THR A 817 28.45 13.54 3.52
C THR A 817 27.79 12.18 3.38
N LEU A 818 28.10 11.39 2.34
CA LEU A 818 27.40 10.16 1.99
C LEU A 818 28.31 8.92 2.12
N ASP A 819 27.70 7.76 2.35
CA ASP A 819 28.42 6.50 2.37
C ASP A 819 28.91 6.09 0.96
N LEU A 820 30.22 6.12 0.76
CA LEU A 820 30.85 5.75 -0.51
C LEU A 820 30.45 4.35 -0.98
N GLN A 821 30.14 3.44 -0.06
CA GLN A 821 29.69 2.10 -0.45
C GLN A 821 28.37 2.15 -1.23
N ARG A 822 27.51 3.12 -0.95
CA ARG A 822 26.24 3.31 -1.67
C ARG A 822 26.40 4.04 -3.00
N VAL A 823 27.53 4.71 -3.22
CA VAL A 823 27.80 5.45 -4.47
C VAL A 823 28.19 4.48 -5.57
N VAL A 824 27.53 4.57 -6.71
CA VAL A 824 27.84 3.77 -7.91
C VAL A 824 28.97 4.41 -8.69
N PRO A 825 30.06 3.70 -9.05
CA PRO A 825 31.12 4.24 -9.90
C PRO A 825 30.57 4.75 -11.24
N ALA A 826 30.89 5.99 -11.61
CA ALA A 826 30.36 6.63 -12.81
C ALA A 826 31.09 6.22 -14.09
N SER A 827 32.44 6.17 -14.07
CA SER A 827 33.29 5.88 -15.24
C SER A 827 34.69 5.47 -14.79
N ASP A 828 35.43 4.82 -15.64
CA ASP A 828 36.87 4.67 -15.55
C ASP A 828 37.53 5.61 -16.61
N ASP A 829 37.88 6.84 -16.19
CA ASP A 829 38.37 7.89 -17.09
C ASP A 829 39.79 7.56 -17.53
N GLN A 830 39.92 7.02 -18.73
CA GLN A 830 41.18 6.62 -19.31
C GLN A 830 41.87 7.72 -20.16
N VAL A 831 41.27 8.92 -20.24
CA VAL A 831 41.69 9.98 -21.17
C VAL A 831 42.20 11.23 -20.47
N PHE A 832 41.41 11.75 -19.51
CA PHE A 832 41.67 13.02 -18.87
C PHE A 832 42.29 12.86 -17.48
N ARG A 833 41.67 12.06 -16.59
CA ARG A 833 42.08 11.95 -15.19
C ARG A 833 42.82 10.63 -14.89
N GLU A 834 42.77 9.68 -15.79
CA GLU A 834 43.38 8.33 -15.68
C GLU A 834 43.07 7.65 -14.34
N SER A 835 41.79 7.76 -13.90
CA SER A 835 41.32 7.26 -12.62
C SER A 835 39.87 6.78 -12.65
N LEU A 836 39.53 5.86 -11.72
CA LEU A 836 38.18 5.43 -11.47
C LEU A 836 37.40 6.56 -10.78
N LEU A 837 36.29 6.98 -11.40
CA LEU A 837 35.43 8.03 -10.87
C LEU A 837 34.35 7.42 -9.96
N HIS A 838 34.71 7.23 -8.70
CA HIS A 838 33.85 6.71 -7.66
C HIS A 838 33.66 7.78 -6.57
N GLY A 839 32.47 8.38 -6.50
CA GLY A 839 32.21 9.56 -5.67
C GLY A 839 32.80 10.88 -6.20
N HIS A 840 33.35 10.85 -7.39
CA HIS A 840 33.83 12.03 -8.12
C HIS A 840 32.97 12.25 -9.37
N VAL A 841 32.62 13.49 -9.65
CA VAL A 841 31.74 13.85 -10.77
C VAL A 841 32.35 13.45 -12.13
N HIS A 842 31.52 12.87 -12.99
CA HIS A 842 31.92 12.47 -14.35
C HIS A 842 32.25 13.68 -15.23
N ASP A 843 31.42 14.74 -15.18
CA ASP A 843 31.58 15.92 -16.06
C ASP A 843 32.92 16.63 -15.82
N PRO A 844 33.78 16.79 -16.86
CA PRO A 844 35.09 17.39 -16.69
C PRO A 844 35.06 18.85 -16.24
N THR A 845 34.09 19.65 -16.72
CA THR A 845 33.95 21.07 -16.35
C THR A 845 33.57 21.20 -14.88
N ALA A 846 32.56 20.41 -14.44
CA ALA A 846 32.15 20.37 -13.02
C ALA A 846 33.31 19.93 -12.11
N ALA A 847 34.09 18.91 -12.53
CA ALA A 847 35.26 18.45 -11.77
C ALA A 847 36.31 19.53 -11.58
N LEU A 848 36.62 20.28 -12.63
CA LEU A 848 37.60 21.38 -12.58
C LEU A 848 37.09 22.60 -11.79
N LEU A 849 35.78 22.77 -11.67
CA LEU A 849 35.12 23.75 -10.79
C LEU A 849 34.99 23.29 -9.35
N GLY A 850 35.66 22.18 -8.98
CA GLY A 850 35.63 21.67 -7.59
C GLY A 850 34.47 20.74 -7.26
N GLY A 851 33.80 20.17 -8.27
CA GLY A 851 32.72 19.20 -8.13
C GLY A 851 31.32 19.80 -8.03
N VAL A 852 31.22 21.14 -7.87
CA VAL A 852 29.94 21.87 -7.78
C VAL A 852 29.77 22.71 -9.06
N SER A 853 28.78 22.36 -9.89
CA SER A 853 28.46 23.13 -11.08
C SER A 853 26.97 23.08 -11.42
N GLY A 854 26.47 24.17 -12.01
CA GLY A 854 25.05 24.29 -12.38
C GLY A 854 24.60 23.33 -13.48
N ASN A 855 25.54 22.78 -14.27
CA ASN A 855 25.24 21.85 -15.35
C ASN A 855 25.30 20.37 -14.94
N ALA A 856 26.11 20.02 -13.94
CA ALA A 856 26.42 18.67 -13.51
C ALA A 856 27.03 18.66 -12.09
N GLY A 857 27.29 17.50 -11.50
CA GLY A 857 27.97 17.36 -10.21
C GLY A 857 27.09 16.86 -9.08
N LEU A 858 25.78 16.82 -9.29
CA LEU A 858 24.86 16.29 -8.26
C LEU A 858 24.88 14.75 -8.26
N PHE A 859 24.87 14.19 -7.07
CA PHE A 859 24.67 12.77 -6.80
C PHE A 859 23.36 12.60 -6.07
N SER A 860 22.59 11.53 -6.39
CA SER A 860 21.26 11.34 -5.78
C SER A 860 20.79 9.91 -5.92
N THR A 861 19.75 9.56 -5.15
CA THR A 861 18.95 8.34 -5.29
C THR A 861 17.71 8.57 -6.17
N ALA A 862 17.10 7.50 -6.68
CA ALA A 862 15.84 7.62 -7.42
C ALA A 862 14.71 8.19 -6.54
N GLU A 863 14.73 7.89 -5.25
CA GLU A 863 13.71 8.36 -4.30
C GLU A 863 13.78 9.87 -4.08
N ASP A 864 14.95 10.42 -3.88
CA ASP A 864 15.13 11.84 -3.69
C ASP A 864 14.82 12.64 -4.96
N LEU A 865 15.22 12.12 -6.12
CA LEU A 865 14.83 12.70 -7.41
C LEU A 865 13.30 12.69 -7.57
N ALA A 866 12.60 11.63 -7.11
CA ALA A 866 11.15 11.55 -7.17
C ALA A 866 10.47 12.59 -6.25
N LYS A 867 11.05 12.92 -5.09
CA LYS A 867 10.56 14.00 -4.20
C LYS A 867 10.60 15.35 -4.94
N ILE A 868 11.72 15.67 -5.61
CA ILE A 868 11.87 16.90 -6.39
C ILE A 868 10.94 16.92 -7.60
N MET A 869 10.83 15.82 -8.34
CA MET A 869 9.92 15.72 -9.48
C MET A 869 8.45 15.84 -9.05
N THR A 870 8.10 15.26 -7.90
CA THR A 870 6.75 15.38 -7.32
C THR A 870 6.45 16.82 -6.86
N LEU A 871 7.45 17.56 -6.35
CA LEU A 871 7.29 19.00 -6.08
C LEU A 871 6.81 19.75 -7.33
N TYR A 872 7.34 19.45 -8.50
CA TYR A 872 6.92 20.04 -9.77
C TYR A 872 5.50 19.61 -10.17
N LEU A 873 5.15 18.31 -10.06
CA LEU A 873 3.79 17.82 -10.35
C LEU A 873 2.75 18.43 -9.41
N ASN A 874 3.11 18.67 -8.16
CA ASN A 874 2.25 19.27 -7.15
C ASN A 874 2.32 20.81 -7.16
N HIS A 875 2.66 21.40 -8.30
CA HIS A 875 2.65 22.86 -8.51
C HIS A 875 3.44 23.62 -7.44
N GLY A 876 4.63 23.11 -7.08
CA GLY A 876 5.58 23.73 -6.17
C GLY A 876 5.32 23.46 -4.67
N THR A 877 4.50 22.47 -4.34
CA THR A 877 4.19 22.10 -2.95
C THR A 877 4.63 20.66 -2.64
N TYR A 878 5.30 20.46 -1.50
CA TYR A 878 5.67 19.12 -0.99
C TYR A 878 5.79 19.15 0.54
N GLY A 879 5.42 18.06 1.23
CA GLY A 879 5.47 17.99 2.68
C GLY A 879 4.58 19.02 3.41
N GLY A 880 3.53 19.51 2.74
CA GLY A 880 2.64 20.54 3.28
C GLY A 880 3.20 21.98 3.18
N GLN A 881 4.37 22.15 2.55
CA GLN A 881 5.00 23.46 2.37
C GLN A 881 5.07 23.84 0.88
N ARG A 882 4.91 25.13 0.60
CA ARG A 882 5.12 25.70 -0.73
C ARG A 882 6.55 26.20 -0.86
N TYR A 883 7.25 25.69 -1.83
CA TYR A 883 8.65 26.06 -2.15
C TYR A 883 8.72 26.99 -3.36
N ILE A 884 7.83 26.78 -4.34
CA ILE A 884 7.79 27.51 -5.61
C ILE A 884 6.32 27.82 -5.92
N ASP A 885 6.06 29.01 -6.48
CA ASP A 885 4.71 29.40 -6.87
C ASP A 885 4.20 28.56 -8.03
N SER A 886 2.89 28.24 -8.00
CA SER A 886 2.24 27.44 -9.04
C SER A 886 2.32 28.08 -10.43
N ALA A 887 2.23 29.41 -10.50
CA ALA A 887 2.38 30.17 -11.74
C ALA A 887 3.80 30.03 -12.32
N THR A 888 4.82 30.00 -11.47
CA THR A 888 6.20 29.81 -11.89
C THR A 888 6.43 28.38 -12.40
N ILE A 889 5.90 27.35 -11.72
CA ILE A 889 5.94 25.99 -12.26
C ILE A 889 5.27 25.93 -13.65
N ALA A 890 4.07 26.47 -13.79
CA ALA A 890 3.35 26.48 -15.06
C ALA A 890 4.12 27.23 -16.17
N LEU A 891 4.77 28.35 -15.83
CA LEU A 891 5.59 29.12 -16.76
C LEU A 891 6.80 28.33 -17.26
N PHE A 892 7.52 27.64 -16.36
CA PHE A 892 8.76 26.94 -16.67
C PHE A 892 8.53 25.60 -17.38
N THR A 893 7.44 24.91 -17.12
CA THR A 893 7.15 23.59 -17.70
C THR A 893 6.46 23.64 -19.06
N ARG A 894 5.81 24.76 -19.43
CA ARG A 894 5.20 24.91 -20.75
C ARG A 894 6.22 25.14 -21.85
N ALA A 895 5.90 24.75 -23.09
CA ALA A 895 6.69 25.12 -24.26
C ALA A 895 6.70 26.64 -24.43
N GLN A 896 7.85 27.20 -24.71
CA GLN A 896 8.03 28.65 -24.80
C GLN A 896 7.90 29.20 -26.22
N LEU A 897 8.16 28.37 -27.21
CA LEU A 897 8.21 28.72 -28.63
C LEU A 897 7.32 27.79 -29.47
N PRO A 898 6.90 28.21 -30.66
CA PRO A 898 6.10 27.39 -31.56
C PRO A 898 6.77 26.04 -31.89
N PRO A 899 6.00 24.99 -32.20
CA PRO A 899 6.53 23.73 -32.66
C PRO A 899 7.49 23.88 -33.82
N GLY A 900 8.64 23.23 -33.73
CA GLY A 900 9.69 23.27 -34.78
C GLY A 900 10.79 24.29 -34.56
N GLN A 901 10.60 25.33 -33.76
CA GLN A 901 11.66 26.25 -33.37
C GLN A 901 12.45 25.72 -32.17
N ASN A 902 11.78 25.47 -31.07
CA ASN A 902 12.35 24.84 -29.88
C ASN A 902 11.23 24.23 -29.05
N ARG A 903 11.30 22.94 -28.79
CA ARG A 903 10.26 22.21 -28.03
C ARG A 903 10.33 22.45 -26.53
N ARG A 904 11.41 23.03 -26.01
CA ARG A 904 11.72 23.08 -24.57
C ARG A 904 10.80 24.02 -23.78
N GLY A 905 10.60 23.67 -22.51
CA GLY A 905 10.28 24.64 -21.46
C GLY A 905 11.53 25.37 -20.98
N LEU A 906 11.41 26.23 -19.97
CA LEU A 906 12.56 26.90 -19.36
C LEU A 906 13.34 25.88 -18.51
N GLY A 907 14.47 25.43 -19.05
CA GLY A 907 15.34 24.40 -18.46
C GLY A 907 14.89 22.97 -18.68
N PHE A 908 13.61 22.68 -18.87
CA PHE A 908 13.08 21.34 -19.11
C PHE A 908 13.16 20.94 -20.59
N ASP A 909 13.37 19.66 -20.85
CA ASP A 909 13.10 19.04 -22.14
C ASP A 909 11.63 18.59 -22.22
N LYS A 910 11.11 18.49 -23.45
CA LYS A 910 9.73 18.09 -23.75
C LYS A 910 9.70 17.09 -24.90
N PRO A 911 8.62 16.30 -25.08
CA PRO A 911 8.50 15.41 -26.22
C PRO A 911 8.62 16.14 -27.55
N GLU A 912 9.22 15.49 -28.53
CA GLU A 912 9.15 15.95 -29.91
C GLU A 912 7.80 15.51 -30.52
N THR A 913 7.02 16.48 -30.96
CA THR A 913 5.67 16.23 -31.49
C THR A 913 5.63 16.07 -33.00
N ARG A 914 6.73 16.37 -33.71
CA ARG A 914 6.80 16.22 -35.17
C ARG A 914 7.05 14.78 -35.57
N PRO A 915 6.24 14.21 -36.51
CA PRO A 915 6.45 12.83 -36.97
C PRO A 915 7.85 12.58 -37.51
N GLY A 916 8.43 11.43 -37.16
CA GLY A 916 9.73 10.96 -37.65
C GLY A 916 10.96 11.69 -37.09
N LYS A 917 10.79 12.59 -36.13
CA LYS A 917 11.91 13.25 -35.45
C LYS A 917 12.22 12.54 -34.12
N PRO A 918 13.51 12.43 -33.74
CA PRO A 918 13.90 11.84 -32.46
C PRO A 918 13.30 12.60 -31.28
N SER A 919 12.68 11.88 -30.36
CA SER A 919 12.14 12.45 -29.11
C SER A 919 12.98 11.99 -27.91
N PRO A 920 13.18 12.82 -26.89
CA PRO A 920 13.79 12.40 -25.63
C PRO A 920 12.93 11.45 -24.82
N ALA A 921 11.61 11.45 -25.04
CA ALA A 921 10.63 10.61 -24.38
C ALA A 921 10.02 9.59 -25.36
N GLY A 922 9.36 8.57 -24.81
CA GLY A 922 8.63 7.57 -25.61
C GLY A 922 7.48 8.18 -26.41
N PRO A 923 7.07 7.52 -27.50
CA PRO A 923 5.99 8.00 -28.39
C PRO A 923 4.66 8.29 -27.68
N SER A 924 4.33 7.52 -26.63
CA SER A 924 3.09 7.70 -25.85
C SER A 924 3.14 8.85 -24.85
N ALA A 925 4.28 9.54 -24.71
CA ALA A 925 4.41 10.63 -23.76
C ALA A 925 3.58 11.86 -24.22
N PRO A 926 2.64 12.38 -23.40
CA PRO A 926 1.83 13.54 -23.75
C PRO A 926 2.67 14.80 -23.98
N ALA A 927 2.21 15.69 -24.84
CA ALA A 927 2.89 16.97 -25.12
C ALA A 927 3.08 17.86 -23.89
N ALA A 928 2.20 17.72 -22.88
CA ALA A 928 2.33 18.40 -21.60
C ALA A 928 3.51 17.91 -20.76
N SER A 929 3.97 16.66 -20.98
CA SER A 929 5.04 16.05 -20.19
C SER A 929 6.38 16.76 -20.33
N TYR A 930 7.26 16.63 -19.34
CA TYR A 930 8.54 17.31 -19.27
C TYR A 930 9.55 16.57 -18.39
N GLY A 931 10.81 16.80 -18.64
CA GLY A 931 11.88 16.19 -17.86
C GLY A 931 13.26 16.49 -18.40
N HIS A 932 14.24 15.65 -18.12
CA HIS A 932 15.58 15.74 -18.66
C HIS A 932 16.30 14.38 -18.64
N GLY A 933 17.29 14.21 -19.51
CA GLY A 933 18.22 13.09 -19.47
C GLY A 933 19.60 13.52 -19.01
N GLY A 934 20.42 12.57 -18.53
CA GLY A 934 21.81 12.80 -18.16
C GLY A 934 22.78 11.89 -18.92
N PHE A 935 24.02 12.37 -19.07
CA PHE A 935 25.06 11.69 -19.84
C PHE A 935 25.40 10.30 -19.30
N THR A 936 25.39 10.10 -18.00
CA THR A 936 25.62 8.82 -17.32
C THR A 936 24.53 7.77 -17.59
N GLY A 937 23.51 8.14 -18.39
CA GLY A 937 22.39 7.28 -18.78
C GLY A 937 21.14 7.47 -17.96
N VAL A 938 21.13 8.43 -17.05
CA VAL A 938 20.02 8.76 -16.16
C VAL A 938 18.90 9.52 -16.89
N PHE A 939 17.68 9.44 -16.32
CA PHE A 939 16.50 10.07 -16.88
C PHE A 939 15.46 10.34 -15.78
N ALA A 940 14.84 11.53 -15.79
CA ALA A 940 13.73 11.88 -14.91
C ALA A 940 12.66 12.61 -15.73
N TRP A 941 11.41 12.13 -15.64
CA TRP A 941 10.32 12.60 -16.49
C TRP A 941 8.99 12.64 -15.75
N ASN A 942 8.27 13.74 -15.90
CA ASN A 942 6.93 13.94 -15.37
C ASN A 942 5.90 13.98 -16.50
N ASP A 943 4.76 13.38 -16.25
CA ASP A 943 3.55 13.50 -17.05
C ASP A 943 2.41 14.05 -16.18
N PRO A 944 2.07 15.34 -16.31
CA PRO A 944 1.01 15.95 -15.51
C PRO A 944 -0.39 15.45 -15.86
N ASP A 945 -0.65 14.98 -17.10
CA ASP A 945 -1.96 14.50 -17.53
C ASP A 945 -2.33 13.18 -16.85
N ASN A 946 -1.33 12.31 -16.60
CA ASN A 946 -1.50 11.03 -15.92
C ASN A 946 -1.01 11.06 -14.46
N GLN A 947 -0.54 12.21 -13.96
CA GLN A 947 0.07 12.37 -12.64
C GLN A 947 1.19 11.34 -12.39
N LEU A 948 2.07 11.18 -13.37
CA LEU A 948 3.08 10.12 -13.42
C LEU A 948 4.49 10.71 -13.37
N THR A 949 5.36 10.12 -12.55
CA THR A 949 6.80 10.35 -12.51
C THR A 949 7.52 9.05 -12.89
N TYR A 950 8.46 9.14 -13.84
CA TYR A 950 9.33 8.05 -14.22
C TYR A 950 10.80 8.45 -14.04
N ILE A 951 11.56 7.65 -13.29
CA ILE A 951 13.00 7.84 -13.06
C ILE A 951 13.72 6.56 -13.49
N PHE A 952 14.80 6.75 -14.23
CA PHE A 952 15.74 5.71 -14.61
C PHE A 952 17.15 6.15 -14.26
N LEU A 953 17.87 5.34 -13.48
CA LEU A 953 19.26 5.58 -13.11
C LEU A 953 20.14 4.46 -13.67
N SER A 954 21.31 4.80 -14.16
CA SER A 954 22.35 3.85 -14.60
C SER A 954 23.73 4.49 -14.61
N ASN A 955 24.75 3.67 -14.67
CA ASN A 955 26.12 4.09 -14.91
C ASN A 955 26.63 3.54 -16.25
N ARG A 956 25.90 3.85 -17.35
CA ARG A 956 26.28 3.35 -18.69
C ARG A 956 27.70 3.73 -19.11
N THR A 957 28.22 4.81 -18.55
CA THR A 957 29.57 5.34 -18.76
C THR A 957 30.67 4.49 -18.12
N TYR A 958 30.32 3.49 -17.31
CA TYR A 958 31.29 2.55 -16.74
C TYR A 958 31.45 1.30 -17.61
N PRO A 959 32.68 0.84 -17.90
CA PRO A 959 33.94 1.54 -17.68
C PRO A 959 34.20 2.62 -18.75
N ASP A 960 33.50 2.57 -19.87
CA ASP A 960 33.72 3.36 -21.08
C ASP A 960 32.61 4.39 -21.30
N GLU A 961 32.95 5.67 -21.25
CA GLU A 961 32.02 6.79 -21.47
C GLU A 961 31.39 6.81 -22.88
N PHE A 962 32.05 6.17 -23.86
CA PHE A 962 31.56 6.08 -25.23
C PHE A 962 30.54 4.97 -25.46
N ASN A 963 30.20 4.16 -24.45
CA ASN A 963 29.15 3.15 -24.55
C ASN A 963 27.79 3.83 -24.80
N ASP A 964 27.26 3.71 -26.02
CA ASP A 964 26.00 4.32 -26.44
C ASP A 964 24.83 3.32 -26.61
N LYS A 965 25.02 2.06 -26.23
CA LYS A 965 24.03 0.97 -26.39
C LYS A 965 22.70 1.31 -25.75
N LEU A 966 22.71 1.95 -24.57
CA LEU A 966 21.50 2.36 -23.87
C LEU A 966 20.61 3.27 -24.76
N ASN A 967 21.22 4.18 -25.50
CA ASN A 967 20.53 5.09 -26.40
C ASN A 967 20.16 4.41 -27.72
N LYS A 968 21.10 3.67 -28.35
CA LYS A 968 20.85 2.94 -29.61
C LYS A 968 19.71 1.92 -29.49
N GLU A 969 19.60 1.26 -28.34
CA GLU A 969 18.54 0.30 -28.08
C GLU A 969 17.27 0.94 -27.50
N ASN A 970 17.22 2.26 -27.32
CA ASN A 970 16.07 3.02 -26.81
C ASN A 970 15.51 2.46 -25.49
N ILE A 971 16.36 1.96 -24.57
CA ILE A 971 15.95 1.26 -23.36
C ILE A 971 14.99 2.10 -22.50
N ARG A 972 15.29 3.40 -22.30
CA ARG A 972 14.48 4.33 -21.50
C ARG A 972 13.08 4.51 -22.10
N SER A 973 12.99 4.66 -23.42
CA SER A 973 11.71 4.78 -24.14
C SER A 973 10.91 3.48 -24.09
N GLN A 974 11.55 2.30 -24.24
CA GLN A 974 10.88 1.01 -24.10
C GLN A 974 10.25 0.85 -22.71
N ILE A 975 10.96 1.23 -21.64
CA ILE A 975 10.42 1.20 -20.27
C ILE A 975 9.24 2.18 -20.14
N GLN A 976 9.37 3.38 -20.69
CA GLN A 976 8.30 4.38 -20.65
C GLN A 976 7.05 3.89 -21.38
N GLU A 977 7.15 3.22 -22.53
CA GLU A 977 6.03 2.61 -23.23
C GLU A 977 5.37 1.48 -22.42
N ILE A 978 6.16 0.67 -21.71
CA ILE A 978 5.59 -0.33 -20.79
C ILE A 978 4.78 0.36 -19.70
N ILE A 979 5.25 1.46 -19.12
CA ILE A 979 4.53 2.22 -18.10
C ILE A 979 3.20 2.73 -18.65
N TYR A 980 3.19 3.33 -19.87
CA TYR A 980 1.95 3.79 -20.49
C TYR A 980 1.01 2.62 -20.85
N SER A 981 1.54 1.49 -21.31
CA SER A 981 0.73 0.29 -21.58
C SER A 981 0.13 -0.35 -20.33
N ALA A 982 0.70 -0.06 -19.15
CA ALA A 982 0.21 -0.54 -17.87
C ALA A 982 -0.93 0.32 -17.29
N LEU A 983 -1.22 1.49 -17.88
CA LEU A 983 -2.31 2.35 -17.44
C LEU A 983 -3.64 1.61 -17.62
N LEU A 984 -4.36 1.42 -16.52
CA LEU A 984 -5.73 0.91 -16.56
C LEU A 984 -6.66 1.99 -17.10
N PRO A 985 -7.68 1.64 -17.90
CA PRO A 985 -8.70 2.60 -18.29
C PRO A 985 -9.23 3.32 -17.06
N ARG A 986 -9.38 4.65 -17.14
CA ARG A 986 -10.16 5.36 -16.12
C ARG A 986 -11.54 4.74 -16.17
N LEU A 987 -11.96 4.09 -15.09
CA LEU A 987 -13.37 3.80 -14.88
C LEU A 987 -14.02 5.19 -14.82
N ASP A 988 -14.68 5.59 -15.91
CA ASP A 988 -15.50 6.79 -15.88
C ASP A 988 -16.44 6.63 -14.69
N GLU A 989 -16.42 7.59 -13.78
CA GLU A 989 -17.39 7.67 -12.67
C GLU A 989 -18.84 7.64 -13.20
N LYS A 990 -19.05 7.84 -14.51
CA LYS A 990 -20.32 7.72 -15.21
C LYS A 990 -20.73 6.29 -15.57
N THR A 991 -19.81 5.31 -15.60
CA THR A 991 -20.18 3.88 -15.81
C THR A 991 -20.41 3.12 -14.51
N THR A 992 -20.05 3.69 -13.36
CA THR A 992 -20.57 3.26 -12.05
C THR A 992 -21.95 3.86 -11.76
N SER A 993 -22.44 4.80 -12.58
CA SER A 993 -23.76 5.41 -12.47
C SER A 993 -24.84 4.71 -13.31
N THR A 994 -24.57 3.55 -13.91
CA THR A 994 -25.63 2.62 -14.38
C THR A 994 -26.01 1.59 -13.30
N THR A 995 -25.34 1.57 -12.15
CA THR A 995 -25.92 1.30 -10.84
C THR A 995 -26.00 2.66 -10.15
N SER A 996 -27.15 3.30 -10.31
CA SER A 996 -27.53 4.56 -9.69
C SER A 996 -27.19 4.54 -8.20
N PRO A 997 -26.80 5.70 -7.58
CA PRO A 997 -26.85 5.84 -6.13
C PRO A 997 -28.22 5.47 -5.55
N ASP A 998 -29.25 5.41 -6.40
CA ASP A 998 -30.60 4.93 -6.08
C ASP A 998 -30.71 3.41 -5.98
N ASP A 999 -29.81 2.62 -6.59
CA ASP A 999 -29.74 1.16 -6.34
C ASP A 999 -29.17 0.83 -4.94
N TYR A 1000 -28.43 1.76 -4.32
CA TYR A 1000 -28.09 1.70 -2.89
C TYR A 1000 -29.20 2.26 -1.98
N ARG A 1001 -30.14 3.09 -2.53
CA ARG A 1001 -31.25 3.65 -1.76
C ARG A 1001 -32.48 2.77 -1.71
N LEU A 1002 -32.60 1.76 -2.55
CA LEU A 1002 -33.77 0.86 -2.58
C LEU A 1002 -33.76 -0.23 -1.48
N SER A 1003 -32.67 -0.40 -0.71
CA SER A 1003 -32.67 -1.25 0.48
C SER A 1003 -32.83 -0.50 1.81
N ILE A 1004 -32.84 0.85 1.78
CA ILE A 1004 -33.20 1.65 2.95
C ILE A 1004 -34.68 1.99 2.83
N ILE A 1005 -35.55 0.99 3.06
CA ILE A 1005 -36.94 1.25 3.38
C ILE A 1005 -36.94 2.00 4.71
N HIS A 1006 -37.21 3.29 4.67
CA HIS A 1006 -37.59 4.05 5.85
C HIS A 1006 -38.74 3.32 6.54
N CYS A 1007 -38.44 2.65 7.64
CA CYS A 1007 -39.46 2.20 8.55
C CYS A 1007 -40.12 3.44 9.19
N PRO A 1008 -41.40 3.71 8.96
CA PRO A 1008 -42.08 4.88 9.57
C PRO A 1008 -42.43 4.55 11.03
N LEU A 1009 -41.42 4.54 11.91
CA LEU A 1009 -41.65 4.38 13.36
C LEU A 1009 -41.04 5.52 14.19
N SER A 1010 -40.90 6.72 13.58
CA SER A 1010 -40.51 7.93 14.32
C SER A 1010 -41.53 9.05 14.25
N GLN A 1011 -42.85 8.74 14.37
CA GLN A 1011 -43.91 9.72 14.69
C GLN A 1011 -44.95 9.08 15.58
N SER A 1012 -44.63 8.91 16.87
CA SER A 1012 -45.62 8.95 17.96
C SER A 1012 -44.90 8.75 19.29
N LEU A 1013 -44.27 9.75 19.84
CA LEU A 1013 -43.99 9.90 21.29
C LEU A 1013 -43.52 11.35 21.50
N ALA A 1014 -44.39 12.29 21.17
CA ALA A 1014 -44.40 13.59 21.79
C ALA A 1014 -45.86 13.85 22.17
N TYR A 1015 -46.19 13.53 23.38
CA TYR A 1015 -47.27 14.00 24.26
C TYR A 1015 -47.62 12.86 25.26
N GLN A 1016 -46.98 12.81 26.36
CA GLN A 1016 -47.35 12.78 27.78
C GLN A 1016 -46.19 12.44 28.67
#